data_746adc12dd9eecee4a86015f2c7e5278
#
_entry.id   746adc12dd9eecee4a86015f2c7e5278
#
_cell.length_a   1.000
_cell.length_b   1.000
_cell.length_c   1.000
_cell.angle_alpha   90.00
_cell.angle_beta   90.00
_cell.angle_gamma   90.00
#
_symmetry.space_group_name_H-M   'P 1'
#
loop_
_entity.id
_entity.type
_entity.pdbx_description
1 polymer ?
#
loop_
_entity_poly.entity_id
_entity_poly.type
_entity_poly.pdbx_seq_one_letter_code
_entity_poly.pdbx_strand_id
1 'polypeptide(L)'
;MNIRRAFPLLSLFLLLRGDPAEAQSTRSGMGAIPYADAGGTGVTFRTWAPNASSVAVKGQFTGWGSTALTKESSGGTWSIDLASARAGQEYKFVVNASDRRDPRGQRVVNSAGNSIVYDHGSFDWGSSTNFSAIWRNDLVIYEMHAGSYNAEDWLPSTFDECADKIAYLKALGVSAVELMPVNEFPGDRSWGYNPSDLFAIEASHGGPDALKRFVKACHENGIAVLVDVVHNHYGPSDLDMWQYDGWSSGGFGGIHFYNDWKANTDWGATRPDYGRAEVRDFIQAQIQMFVEDYHVDGFRWDSVYNIRNCSGTWNQNGSDMLWQVNDWLKNNHPDVYRIAEDHAFDTDVGFEAQWDHDFLSNIRYLATAGSDADRNMDTLAYCLGSGGFNRVVYVESHDSCGDLNKKHRLPYDVDSGNPEGYWAKKRALLVNTLALISSGIPMIFEGSEMHEWYTFSNNQALRWSLTNENAGIVRAYADLIHLRRNAYGNTDALKDPGNVDVHHVNNAAKVVGMKRGDLLFAINCSATAFTGYSMAFPSSGTWYCLYNSDLQSYDSAFGNIGPAIGGTVVADGSANAPLALGAYSMQIYSQTPIPEDSSASFDPAAPDGCGSSVTITYMPGDGPLAAAATVYAYVGRNDWQGASNVQMTASG
;
A
#
# COMPACT_ATOMS: atom_id res chain seq x y z
N MET A 1 -60.01 -46.07 -72.36
CA MET A 1 -58.87 -46.59 -71.62
C MET A 1 -58.08 -45.33 -71.10
N ASN A 2 -58.45 -44.82 -69.94
CA ASN A 2 -57.90 -43.60 -69.35
C ASN A 2 -57.15 -43.96 -68.08
N ILE A 3 -55.83 -43.84 -68.13
CA ILE A 3 -54.97 -44.09 -66.98
C ILE A 3 -54.78 -42.72 -66.32
N ARG A 4 -55.33 -42.53 -65.11
CA ARG A 4 -55.04 -41.44 -64.22
C ARG A 4 -53.75 -41.74 -63.42
N ARG A 5 -52.72 -40.95 -63.59
CA ARG A 5 -51.53 -40.98 -62.75
C ARG A 5 -51.80 -40.09 -61.49
N ALA A 6 -51.71 -40.71 -60.33
CA ALA A 6 -51.70 -40.00 -59.04
C ALA A 6 -50.27 -39.62 -58.71
N PHE A 7 -50.03 -38.32 -58.35
CA PHE A 7 -48.79 -37.81 -57.75
C PHE A 7 -48.92 -37.85 -56.21
N PRO A 8 -47.93 -38.35 -55.47
CA PRO A 8 -47.96 -38.24 -54.03
C PRO A 8 -47.46 -36.81 -53.61
N LEU A 9 -48.26 -36.14 -52.80
CA LEU A 9 -47.82 -34.94 -52.07
C LEU A 9 -46.79 -35.34 -51.01
N LEU A 10 -45.54 -34.87 -51.17
CA LEU A 10 -44.51 -34.98 -50.15
C LEU A 10 -44.70 -33.80 -49.17
N SER A 11 -45.27 -34.01 -47.97
CA SER A 11 -45.37 -33.04 -46.89
C SER A 11 -43.99 -32.90 -46.25
N LEU A 12 -43.36 -31.79 -46.53
CA LEU A 12 -42.12 -31.39 -45.87
C LEU A 12 -42.45 -30.91 -44.43
N PHE A 13 -42.27 -31.78 -43.42
CA PHE A 13 -42.27 -31.35 -42.03
C PHE A 13 -40.96 -30.60 -41.74
N LEU A 14 -41.02 -29.27 -41.67
CA LEU A 14 -39.97 -28.46 -41.09
C LEU A 14 -40.03 -28.71 -39.57
N LEU A 15 -39.20 -29.59 -39.07
CA LEU A 15 -38.87 -29.64 -37.64
C LEU A 15 -38.10 -28.38 -37.29
N LEU A 16 -38.80 -27.38 -36.78
CA LEU A 16 -38.16 -26.32 -35.98
C LEU A 16 -37.54 -27.01 -34.75
N ARG A 17 -36.27 -27.35 -34.84
CA ARG A 17 -35.48 -27.61 -33.63
C ARG A 17 -35.39 -26.25 -32.92
N GLY A 18 -36.25 -26.04 -31.95
CA GLY A 18 -35.93 -25.10 -30.89
C GLY A 18 -34.65 -25.61 -30.23
N ASP A 19 -33.61 -24.83 -30.20
CA ASP A 19 -32.45 -25.15 -29.38
C ASP A 19 -32.96 -25.46 -27.97
N PRO A 20 -32.53 -26.56 -27.33
CA PRO A 20 -32.90 -26.84 -25.96
C PRO A 20 -32.46 -25.61 -25.15
N ALA A 21 -33.36 -25.04 -24.35
CA ALA A 21 -33.02 -24.01 -23.41
C ALA A 21 -31.79 -24.53 -22.61
N GLU A 22 -30.66 -23.83 -22.73
CA GLU A 22 -29.46 -24.27 -22.05
C GLU A 22 -29.74 -24.28 -20.55
N ALA A 23 -29.31 -25.35 -19.88
CA ALA A 23 -29.57 -25.53 -18.45
C ALA A 23 -28.75 -24.55 -17.63
N GLN A 24 -29.25 -24.15 -16.44
CA GLN A 24 -28.42 -23.42 -15.49
C GLN A 24 -27.09 -24.17 -15.25
N SER A 25 -26.01 -23.42 -15.01
CA SER A 25 -24.73 -24.05 -14.70
C SER A 25 -24.76 -24.75 -13.34
N THR A 26 -24.09 -25.89 -13.26
CA THR A 26 -23.83 -26.60 -11.98
C THR A 26 -22.45 -26.30 -11.41
N ARG A 27 -21.61 -25.53 -12.14
CA ARG A 27 -20.29 -25.08 -11.67
C ARG A 27 -20.44 -23.94 -10.66
N SER A 28 -19.51 -23.84 -9.74
CA SER A 28 -19.46 -22.76 -8.75
C SER A 28 -18.85 -21.47 -9.32
N GLY A 29 -18.88 -20.40 -8.53
CA GLY A 29 -18.26 -19.11 -8.84
C GLY A 29 -19.25 -18.12 -9.46
N MET A 30 -18.93 -16.82 -9.31
CA MET A 30 -19.67 -15.68 -9.86
C MET A 30 -18.79 -14.96 -10.88
N GLY A 31 -19.39 -14.29 -11.86
CA GLY A 31 -18.69 -13.63 -12.95
C GLY A 31 -18.45 -14.57 -14.12
N ALA A 32 -17.38 -14.34 -14.86
CA ALA A 32 -16.94 -15.16 -16.00
C ALA A 32 -15.78 -16.07 -15.58
N ILE A 33 -16.07 -17.33 -15.28
CA ILE A 33 -15.11 -18.30 -14.74
C ILE A 33 -14.72 -19.30 -15.81
N PRO A 34 -13.46 -19.30 -16.30
CA PRO A 34 -12.95 -20.35 -17.17
C PRO A 34 -13.00 -21.73 -16.49
N TYR A 35 -13.31 -22.76 -17.26
CA TYR A 35 -13.30 -24.14 -16.78
C TYR A 35 -12.63 -25.09 -17.76
N ALA A 36 -11.96 -26.12 -17.18
CA ALA A 36 -11.44 -27.27 -17.89
C ALA A 36 -11.66 -28.49 -16.99
N ASP A 37 -12.75 -29.22 -17.20
CA ASP A 37 -13.19 -30.37 -16.39
C ASP A 37 -13.68 -31.52 -17.25
N ALA A 38 -14.25 -32.55 -16.64
CA ALA A 38 -14.82 -33.71 -17.36
C ALA A 38 -15.95 -33.35 -18.33
N GLY A 39 -16.58 -32.18 -18.15
CA GLY A 39 -17.60 -31.63 -19.06
C GLY A 39 -17.04 -30.86 -20.26
N GLY A 40 -15.71 -30.72 -20.36
CA GLY A 40 -15.00 -30.00 -21.42
C GLY A 40 -14.33 -28.74 -20.98
N THR A 41 -14.08 -27.80 -21.91
CA THR A 41 -13.48 -26.50 -21.68
C THR A 41 -14.43 -25.39 -22.14
N GLY A 42 -14.43 -24.26 -21.39
CA GLY A 42 -15.28 -23.11 -21.71
C GLY A 42 -15.24 -22.07 -20.61
N VAL A 43 -16.30 -21.26 -20.54
CA VAL A 43 -16.49 -20.25 -19.50
C VAL A 43 -17.91 -20.37 -18.93
N THR A 44 -18.02 -20.42 -17.61
CA THR A 44 -19.28 -20.23 -16.91
C THR A 44 -19.50 -18.72 -16.71
N PHE A 45 -20.61 -18.21 -17.21
CA PHE A 45 -21.06 -16.84 -16.93
C PHE A 45 -22.17 -16.87 -15.89
N ARG A 46 -21.99 -16.16 -14.79
CA ARG A 46 -23.00 -16.07 -13.71
C ARG A 46 -23.06 -14.66 -13.16
N THR A 47 -24.28 -14.12 -13.02
CA THR A 47 -24.49 -12.78 -12.43
C THR A 47 -25.71 -12.76 -11.53
N TRP A 48 -25.68 -11.86 -10.52
CA TRP A 48 -26.79 -11.63 -9.59
C TRP A 48 -27.68 -10.50 -10.10
N ALA A 49 -28.90 -10.83 -10.48
CA ALA A 49 -29.89 -9.89 -11.00
C ALA A 49 -31.32 -10.36 -10.61
N PRO A 50 -31.68 -10.28 -9.30
CA PRO A 50 -32.89 -10.91 -8.77
C PRO A 50 -34.19 -10.35 -9.38
N ASN A 51 -34.21 -9.07 -9.76
CA ASN A 51 -35.38 -8.40 -10.31
C ASN A 51 -35.39 -8.36 -11.83
N ALA A 52 -34.34 -8.87 -12.49
CA ALA A 52 -34.31 -8.92 -13.95
C ALA A 52 -35.37 -9.89 -14.51
N SER A 53 -36.03 -9.46 -15.59
CA SER A 53 -36.92 -10.31 -16.38
C SER A 53 -36.20 -11.16 -17.43
N SER A 54 -34.99 -10.74 -17.84
CA SER A 54 -34.12 -11.42 -18.77
C SER A 54 -32.66 -11.08 -18.53
N VAL A 55 -31.79 -12.07 -18.65
CA VAL A 55 -30.34 -11.89 -18.66
C VAL A 55 -29.76 -12.71 -19.82
N ALA A 56 -28.83 -12.10 -20.54
CA ALA A 56 -28.04 -12.74 -21.58
C ALA A 56 -26.57 -12.33 -21.46
N VAL A 57 -25.69 -13.06 -22.10
CA VAL A 57 -24.29 -12.69 -22.32
C VAL A 57 -24.01 -12.54 -23.81
N LYS A 58 -23.19 -11.57 -24.16
CA LYS A 58 -22.67 -11.39 -25.51
C LYS A 58 -21.18 -11.09 -25.47
N GLY A 59 -20.45 -11.47 -26.51
CA GLY A 59 -19.02 -11.23 -26.56
C GLY A 59 -18.41 -11.73 -27.86
N GLN A 60 -17.08 -11.67 -27.95
CA GLN A 60 -16.34 -12.13 -29.12
C GLN A 60 -16.64 -13.60 -29.47
N PHE A 61 -16.90 -14.43 -28.46
CA PHE A 61 -17.22 -15.85 -28.60
C PHE A 61 -18.60 -16.13 -29.25
N THR A 62 -19.48 -15.14 -29.31
CA THR A 62 -20.81 -15.23 -29.96
C THR A 62 -20.90 -14.29 -31.17
N GLY A 63 -19.80 -13.67 -31.62
CA GLY A 63 -19.82 -12.59 -32.60
C GLY A 63 -20.69 -11.41 -32.18
N TRP A 64 -20.76 -11.14 -30.86
CA TRP A 64 -21.58 -10.13 -30.21
C TRP A 64 -23.09 -10.36 -30.28
N GLY A 65 -23.54 -11.55 -30.72
CA GLY A 65 -24.92 -12.01 -30.55
C GLY A 65 -25.19 -12.36 -29.09
N SER A 66 -26.39 -12.08 -28.60
CA SER A 66 -26.78 -12.40 -27.23
C SER A 66 -27.17 -13.84 -27.06
N THR A 67 -26.64 -14.52 -26.05
CA THR A 67 -27.06 -15.86 -25.62
C THR A 67 -27.72 -15.75 -24.25
N ALA A 68 -28.97 -16.25 -24.13
CA ALA A 68 -29.75 -16.11 -22.90
C ALA A 68 -29.18 -16.97 -21.76
N LEU A 69 -29.11 -16.42 -20.56
CA LEU A 69 -28.83 -17.17 -19.33
C LEU A 69 -30.12 -17.76 -18.74
N THR A 70 -29.98 -18.87 -18.03
CA THR A 70 -31.07 -19.46 -17.26
C THR A 70 -31.08 -18.91 -15.84
N LYS A 71 -32.25 -18.47 -15.36
CA LYS A 71 -32.45 -18.08 -13.98
C LYS A 71 -32.34 -19.30 -13.08
N GLU A 72 -31.44 -19.23 -12.10
CA GLU A 72 -31.24 -20.30 -11.12
C GLU A 72 -32.44 -20.43 -10.17
N SER A 73 -32.61 -21.61 -9.59
CA SER A 73 -33.76 -21.93 -8.76
C SER A 73 -33.85 -21.12 -7.44
N SER A 74 -32.74 -20.49 -7.01
CA SER A 74 -32.66 -19.72 -5.79
C SER A 74 -31.65 -18.55 -5.94
N GLY A 75 -31.71 -17.58 -5.02
CA GLY A 75 -30.70 -16.51 -4.91
C GLY A 75 -30.82 -15.37 -5.93
N GLY A 76 -31.65 -15.49 -6.95
CA GLY A 76 -31.80 -14.44 -7.98
C GLY A 76 -30.60 -14.33 -8.93
N THR A 77 -29.83 -15.39 -9.05
CA THR A 77 -28.70 -15.52 -9.99
C THR A 77 -29.15 -16.07 -11.33
N TRP A 78 -28.35 -15.81 -12.36
CA TRP A 78 -28.52 -16.27 -13.72
C TRP A 78 -27.20 -16.85 -14.21
N SER A 79 -27.22 -18.00 -14.89
CA SER A 79 -26.00 -18.64 -15.35
C SER A 79 -26.15 -19.39 -16.68
N ILE A 80 -24.99 -19.61 -17.31
CA ILE A 80 -24.82 -20.42 -18.52
C ILE A 80 -23.38 -20.90 -18.62
N ASP A 81 -23.16 -22.09 -19.21
CA ASP A 81 -21.85 -22.62 -19.57
C ASP A 81 -21.66 -22.50 -21.09
N LEU A 82 -20.67 -21.76 -21.55
CA LEU A 82 -20.38 -21.59 -22.98
C LEU A 82 -19.05 -22.24 -23.35
N ALA A 83 -19.13 -23.37 -24.06
CA ALA A 83 -17.97 -24.10 -24.55
C ALA A 83 -17.19 -23.37 -25.65
N SER A 84 -17.75 -22.31 -26.25
CA SER A 84 -17.10 -21.47 -27.25
C SER A 84 -16.25 -20.33 -26.64
N ALA A 85 -16.50 -19.96 -25.37
CA ALA A 85 -15.83 -18.86 -24.73
C ALA A 85 -14.47 -19.26 -24.14
N ARG A 86 -13.51 -18.33 -24.12
CA ARG A 86 -12.12 -18.52 -23.65
C ARG A 86 -11.64 -17.28 -22.90
N ALA A 87 -10.62 -17.47 -22.03
CA ALA A 87 -9.86 -16.38 -21.44
C ALA A 87 -9.32 -15.41 -22.53
N GLY A 88 -9.28 -14.14 -22.20
CA GLY A 88 -8.85 -13.04 -23.09
C GLY A 88 -9.94 -12.48 -23.97
N GLN A 89 -11.13 -13.10 -24.06
CA GLN A 89 -12.21 -12.59 -24.88
C GLN A 89 -13.05 -11.55 -24.14
N GLU A 90 -13.46 -10.53 -24.87
CA GLU A 90 -14.31 -9.46 -24.37
C GLU A 90 -15.78 -9.88 -24.34
N TYR A 91 -16.51 -9.41 -23.32
CA TYR A 91 -17.93 -9.68 -23.13
C TYR A 91 -18.66 -8.57 -22.36
N LYS A 92 -19.99 -8.62 -22.42
CA LYS A 92 -20.93 -7.91 -21.53
C LYS A 92 -22.11 -8.80 -21.18
N PHE A 93 -22.69 -8.59 -20.01
CA PHE A 93 -24.05 -9.04 -19.73
C PHE A 93 -25.06 -8.11 -20.42
N VAL A 94 -26.21 -8.67 -20.78
CA VAL A 94 -27.36 -7.92 -21.28
C VAL A 94 -28.50 -8.15 -20.29
N VAL A 95 -28.75 -7.16 -19.44
CA VAL A 95 -29.76 -7.25 -18.36
C VAL A 95 -30.96 -6.38 -18.73
N ASN A 96 -32.14 -6.98 -18.88
CA ASN A 96 -33.34 -6.29 -19.35
C ASN A 96 -33.09 -5.43 -20.60
N ALA A 97 -32.38 -5.99 -21.60
CA ALA A 97 -31.97 -5.36 -22.84
C ALA A 97 -30.92 -4.21 -22.71
N SER A 98 -30.37 -3.98 -21.54
CA SER A 98 -29.27 -3.01 -21.32
C SER A 98 -27.94 -3.73 -21.20
N ASP A 99 -26.93 -3.24 -21.90
CA ASP A 99 -25.56 -3.72 -21.76
C ASP A 99 -25.00 -3.32 -20.41
N ARG A 100 -24.36 -4.28 -19.73
CA ARG A 100 -23.72 -4.10 -18.42
C ARG A 100 -22.36 -4.80 -18.39
N ARG A 101 -21.35 -4.15 -17.83
CA ARG A 101 -20.14 -4.87 -17.42
C ARG A 101 -20.50 -5.88 -16.34
N ASP A 102 -19.63 -6.85 -16.18
CA ASP A 102 -19.75 -7.82 -15.09
C ASP A 102 -19.31 -7.18 -13.77
N PRO A 103 -20.20 -7.08 -12.76
CA PRO A 103 -19.79 -6.55 -11.44
C PRO A 103 -18.65 -7.33 -10.78
N ARG A 104 -18.39 -8.58 -11.22
CA ARG A 104 -17.27 -9.41 -10.77
C ARG A 104 -16.22 -9.62 -11.87
N GLY A 105 -16.25 -8.80 -12.91
CA GLY A 105 -15.25 -8.81 -13.97
C GLY A 105 -13.88 -8.44 -13.43
N GLN A 106 -12.91 -9.34 -13.54
CA GLN A 106 -11.57 -9.19 -12.97
C GLN A 106 -10.60 -8.43 -13.88
N ARG A 107 -11.02 -8.21 -15.12
CA ARG A 107 -10.31 -7.41 -16.11
C ARG A 107 -11.31 -6.69 -17.01
N VAL A 108 -11.04 -5.46 -17.33
CA VAL A 108 -11.80 -4.64 -18.26
C VAL A 108 -10.88 -4.04 -19.32
N VAL A 109 -11.44 -3.55 -20.42
CA VAL A 109 -10.69 -2.75 -21.41
C VAL A 109 -10.34 -1.39 -20.81
N ASN A 110 -11.31 -0.79 -20.14
CA ASN A 110 -11.26 0.42 -19.32
C ASN A 110 -12.63 0.58 -18.63
N SER A 111 -12.80 1.62 -17.82
CA SER A 111 -14.02 1.91 -17.05
C SER A 111 -15.30 2.11 -17.88
N ALA A 112 -15.19 2.41 -19.17
CA ALA A 112 -16.31 2.55 -20.11
C ALA A 112 -16.40 1.38 -21.11
N GLY A 113 -15.43 0.47 -21.12
CA GLY A 113 -15.25 -0.60 -22.09
C GLY A 113 -16.05 -1.88 -21.81
N ASN A 114 -15.49 -2.97 -22.23
CA ASN A 114 -16.04 -4.31 -22.02
C ASN A 114 -15.30 -5.02 -20.88
N SER A 115 -15.97 -5.96 -20.22
CA SER A 115 -15.27 -6.94 -19.38
C SER A 115 -14.50 -7.93 -20.26
N ILE A 116 -13.39 -8.44 -19.73
CA ILE A 116 -12.54 -9.44 -20.39
C ILE A 116 -12.53 -10.68 -19.50
N VAL A 117 -12.75 -11.85 -20.09
CA VAL A 117 -12.63 -13.13 -19.36
C VAL A 117 -11.19 -13.30 -18.90
N TYR A 118 -10.98 -13.38 -17.60
CA TYR A 118 -9.66 -13.51 -17.01
C TYR A 118 -9.49 -14.87 -16.31
N ASP A 119 -8.31 -15.45 -16.41
CA ASP A 119 -7.95 -16.74 -15.79
C ASP A 119 -6.76 -16.53 -14.84
N HIS A 120 -7.04 -16.45 -13.54
CA HIS A 120 -6.02 -16.33 -12.51
C HIS A 120 -5.03 -17.49 -12.49
N GLY A 121 -5.49 -18.71 -12.87
CA GLY A 121 -4.66 -19.93 -12.89
C GLY A 121 -3.59 -19.93 -13.98
N SER A 122 -3.63 -18.98 -14.93
CA SER A 122 -2.64 -18.86 -15.99
C SER A 122 -1.34 -18.15 -15.55
N PHE A 123 -1.33 -17.50 -14.40
CA PHE A 123 -0.16 -16.75 -13.91
C PHE A 123 0.80 -17.65 -13.14
N ASP A 124 2.11 -17.57 -13.50
CA ASP A 124 3.17 -18.32 -12.82
C ASP A 124 3.80 -17.50 -11.69
N TRP A 125 3.47 -17.84 -10.46
CA TRP A 125 4.03 -17.23 -9.26
C TRP A 125 5.47 -17.67 -8.95
N GLY A 126 5.93 -18.80 -9.50
CA GLY A 126 7.30 -19.30 -9.27
C GLY A 126 7.63 -19.47 -7.79
N SER A 127 8.79 -18.95 -7.36
CA SER A 127 9.27 -19.05 -5.97
C SER A 127 8.62 -18.07 -5.00
N SER A 128 7.91 -17.05 -5.47
CA SER A 128 7.28 -16.05 -4.61
C SER A 128 6.15 -16.61 -3.73
N THR A 129 5.64 -17.80 -4.05
CA THR A 129 4.70 -18.55 -3.18
C THR A 129 5.30 -18.96 -1.83
N ASN A 130 6.62 -18.86 -1.66
CA ASN A 130 7.33 -19.14 -0.40
C ASN A 130 7.54 -17.89 0.46
N PHE A 131 6.94 -16.74 0.09
CA PHE A 131 7.01 -15.54 0.91
C PHE A 131 6.40 -15.81 2.28
N SER A 132 7.13 -15.44 3.33
CA SER A 132 6.65 -15.57 4.71
C SER A 132 6.19 -14.22 5.22
N ALA A 133 5.05 -14.18 5.85
CA ALA A 133 4.53 -12.98 6.47
C ALA A 133 5.56 -12.33 7.39
N ILE A 134 5.69 -11.02 7.30
CA ILE A 134 6.58 -10.24 8.14
C ILE A 134 5.87 -10.01 9.48
N TRP A 135 6.60 -10.18 10.59
CA TRP A 135 6.00 -9.90 11.88
C TRP A 135 5.59 -8.43 11.98
N ARG A 136 4.37 -8.15 12.45
CA ARG A 136 3.77 -6.81 12.51
C ARG A 136 4.71 -5.75 13.14
N ASN A 137 5.47 -6.12 14.16
CA ASN A 137 6.40 -5.20 14.82
C ASN A 137 7.67 -4.91 13.98
N ASP A 138 7.90 -5.65 12.89
CA ASP A 138 8.96 -5.42 11.91
C ASP A 138 8.51 -4.57 10.73
N LEU A 139 7.21 -4.24 10.65
CA LEU A 139 6.71 -3.44 9.56
C LEU A 139 7.29 -2.02 9.59
N VAL A 140 7.73 -1.59 8.43
CA VAL A 140 7.94 -0.21 8.02
C VAL A 140 7.23 -0.08 6.67
N ILE A 141 6.11 0.62 6.67
CA ILE A 141 5.22 0.74 5.50
C ILE A 141 5.70 1.90 4.63
N TYR A 142 5.66 1.71 3.32
CA TYR A 142 5.86 2.73 2.31
C TYR A 142 4.57 2.88 1.50
N GLU A 143 3.81 3.94 1.78
CA GLU A 143 2.59 4.27 1.04
C GLU A 143 2.95 4.83 -0.33
N MET A 144 2.36 4.30 -1.41
CA MET A 144 2.63 4.73 -2.77
C MET A 144 1.40 4.75 -3.66
N HIS A 145 1.40 5.69 -4.60
CA HIS A 145 0.42 5.82 -5.66
C HIS A 145 0.99 5.27 -6.98
N ALA A 146 0.52 4.12 -7.44
CA ALA A 146 1.07 3.44 -8.61
C ALA A 146 1.17 4.36 -9.84
N GLY A 147 0.10 5.13 -10.12
CA GLY A 147 0.03 5.96 -11.34
C GLY A 147 1.01 7.13 -11.42
N SER A 148 1.55 7.62 -10.28
CA SER A 148 2.52 8.74 -10.26
C SER A 148 3.93 8.32 -9.85
N TYR A 149 4.09 7.13 -9.30
CA TYR A 149 5.33 6.70 -8.64
C TYR A 149 6.55 6.70 -9.57
N ASN A 150 6.44 6.08 -10.74
CA ASN A 150 7.51 6.02 -11.74
C ASN A 150 7.02 6.41 -13.14
N ALA A 151 6.11 7.41 -13.20
CA ALA A 151 5.53 7.86 -14.44
C ALA A 151 6.55 8.54 -15.35
N GLU A 152 6.55 8.15 -16.61
CA GLU A 152 7.32 8.77 -17.68
C GLU A 152 6.37 9.28 -18.79
N ASP A 153 6.85 10.20 -19.61
CA ASP A 153 6.17 10.64 -20.84
C ASP A 153 4.71 11.10 -20.70
N TRP A 154 4.34 11.66 -19.53
CA TRP A 154 2.99 12.15 -19.22
C TRP A 154 1.89 11.07 -19.16
N LEU A 155 2.26 9.79 -19.19
CA LEU A 155 1.36 8.66 -18.94
C LEU A 155 1.38 8.28 -17.46
N PRO A 156 0.30 7.69 -16.93
CA PRO A 156 0.36 7.07 -15.62
C PRO A 156 1.35 5.89 -15.66
N SER A 157 2.10 5.70 -14.57
CA SER A 157 2.97 4.53 -14.50
C SER A 157 2.16 3.24 -14.30
N THR A 158 2.73 2.16 -14.83
CA THR A 158 2.23 0.81 -14.66
C THR A 158 2.83 0.16 -13.42
N PHE A 159 2.23 -0.93 -12.92
CA PHE A 159 2.82 -1.73 -11.85
C PHE A 159 4.19 -2.33 -12.25
N ASP A 160 4.41 -2.60 -13.53
CA ASP A 160 5.72 -3.05 -14.03
C ASP A 160 6.79 -1.96 -13.87
N GLU A 161 6.48 -0.73 -14.23
CA GLU A 161 7.39 0.42 -14.02
C GLU A 161 7.61 0.71 -12.54
N CYS A 162 6.60 0.52 -11.69
CA CYS A 162 6.77 0.59 -10.24
C CYS A 162 7.72 -0.50 -9.74
N ALA A 163 7.67 -1.70 -10.30
CA ALA A 163 8.54 -2.81 -9.94
C ALA A 163 10.02 -2.52 -10.20
N ASP A 164 10.38 -1.66 -11.15
CA ASP A 164 11.74 -1.21 -11.41
C ASP A 164 12.39 -0.50 -10.21
N LYS A 165 11.58 0.00 -9.26
CA LYS A 165 12.07 0.67 -8.05
C LYS A 165 12.10 -0.22 -6.80
N ILE A 166 11.78 -1.50 -6.90
CA ILE A 166 11.76 -2.40 -5.74
C ILE A 166 13.17 -2.57 -5.13
N ALA A 167 14.21 -2.58 -5.97
CA ALA A 167 15.60 -2.63 -5.47
C ALA A 167 15.95 -1.40 -4.61
N TYR A 168 15.45 -0.21 -4.97
CA TYR A 168 15.57 1.00 -4.17
C TYR A 168 14.83 0.85 -2.83
N LEU A 169 13.58 0.40 -2.84
CA LEU A 169 12.80 0.19 -1.61
C LEU A 169 13.46 -0.81 -0.68
N LYS A 170 14.03 -1.89 -1.24
CA LYS A 170 14.81 -2.86 -0.47
C LYS A 170 16.05 -2.23 0.16
N ALA A 171 16.79 -1.43 -0.60
CA ALA A 171 17.98 -0.73 -0.10
C ALA A 171 17.62 0.32 0.97
N LEU A 172 16.50 1.00 0.82
CA LEU A 172 15.94 1.90 1.84
C LEU A 172 15.61 1.13 3.14
N GLY A 173 15.29 -0.15 3.04
CA GLY A 173 15.03 -1.03 4.17
C GLY A 173 13.54 -1.17 4.54
N VAL A 174 12.60 -0.62 3.76
CA VAL A 174 11.17 -0.81 4.02
C VAL A 174 10.78 -2.28 3.92
N SER A 175 9.76 -2.68 4.62
CA SER A 175 9.32 -4.08 4.69
C SER A 175 7.94 -4.30 4.09
N ALA A 176 7.18 -3.25 3.85
CA ALA A 176 5.90 -3.34 3.18
C ALA A 176 5.68 -2.13 2.28
N VAL A 177 5.00 -2.35 1.16
CA VAL A 177 4.39 -1.30 0.34
C VAL A 177 2.90 -1.32 0.59
N GLU A 178 2.31 -0.14 0.83
CA GLU A 178 0.87 0.07 0.85
C GLU A 178 0.47 0.81 -0.42
N LEU A 179 -0.17 0.08 -1.35
CA LEU A 179 -0.67 0.66 -2.59
C LEU A 179 -1.98 1.40 -2.33
N MET A 180 -2.05 2.67 -2.73
CA MET A 180 -3.33 3.37 -2.87
C MET A 180 -4.27 2.55 -3.78
N PRO A 181 -5.61 2.79 -3.77
CA PRO A 181 -6.56 1.88 -4.40
C PRO A 181 -6.22 1.52 -5.84
N VAL A 182 -6.23 0.22 -6.14
CA VAL A 182 -5.76 -0.36 -7.42
C VAL A 182 -6.89 -0.77 -8.35
N ASN A 183 -8.14 -0.62 -7.91
CA ASN A 183 -9.30 -1.00 -8.70
C ASN A 183 -9.55 -0.03 -9.85
N GLU A 184 -10.19 -0.53 -10.91
CA GLU A 184 -10.56 0.29 -12.07
C GLU A 184 -11.42 1.49 -11.69
N PHE A 185 -11.07 2.66 -12.21
CA PHE A 185 -11.73 3.94 -12.00
C PHE A 185 -11.97 4.68 -13.33
N PRO A 186 -12.87 5.69 -13.37
CA PRO A 186 -13.11 6.48 -14.57
C PRO A 186 -11.90 7.28 -15.02
N GLY A 187 -11.51 7.11 -16.28
CA GLY A 187 -10.36 7.75 -16.89
C GLY A 187 -9.08 6.94 -16.73
N ASP A 188 -7.93 7.61 -16.79
CA ASP A 188 -6.59 7.01 -16.68
C ASP A 188 -5.76 7.57 -15.51
N ARG A 189 -6.32 8.53 -14.76
CA ARG A 189 -5.67 9.20 -13.63
C ARG A 189 -6.66 9.46 -12.50
N SER A 190 -6.40 8.86 -11.37
CA SER A 190 -7.17 9.05 -10.14
C SER A 190 -6.28 8.67 -8.96
N TRP A 191 -6.63 9.13 -7.76
CA TRP A 191 -6.10 8.54 -6.51
C TRP A 191 -6.66 7.13 -6.25
N GLY A 192 -7.71 6.73 -6.99
CA GLY A 192 -8.35 5.42 -6.88
C GLY A 192 -9.57 5.35 -5.95
N TYR A 193 -9.89 6.42 -5.22
CA TYR A 193 -11.03 6.45 -4.29
C TYR A 193 -12.40 6.66 -4.97
N ASN A 194 -12.47 6.42 -6.26
CA ASN A 194 -13.70 6.46 -7.06
C ASN A 194 -13.87 5.19 -7.92
N PRO A 195 -13.77 3.97 -7.34
CA PRO A 195 -13.79 2.75 -8.12
C PRO A 195 -15.10 2.55 -8.88
N SER A 196 -15.01 2.15 -10.14
CA SER A 196 -16.15 1.80 -11.01
C SER A 196 -16.38 0.30 -11.12
N ASP A 197 -15.29 -0.49 -11.04
CA ASP A 197 -15.31 -1.94 -11.16
C ASP A 197 -14.42 -2.57 -10.07
N LEU A 198 -15.06 -3.09 -9.02
CA LEU A 198 -14.40 -3.48 -7.76
C LEU A 198 -13.51 -4.74 -7.86
N PHE A 199 -13.69 -5.56 -8.88
CA PHE A 199 -12.89 -6.77 -9.10
C PHE A 199 -11.83 -6.56 -10.18
N ALA A 200 -12.00 -5.56 -11.04
CA ALA A 200 -11.00 -5.24 -12.07
C ALA A 200 -9.85 -4.42 -11.48
N ILE A 201 -8.65 -4.74 -11.93
CA ILE A 201 -7.46 -3.94 -11.65
C ILE A 201 -7.32 -2.90 -12.74
N GLU A 202 -6.93 -1.68 -12.34
CA GLU A 202 -6.83 -0.50 -13.20
C GLU A 202 -6.05 -0.78 -14.50
N ALA A 203 -6.73 -0.60 -15.62
CA ALA A 203 -6.20 -0.93 -16.93
C ALA A 203 -5.03 -0.05 -17.33
N SER A 204 -5.06 1.24 -16.98
CA SER A 204 -3.96 2.17 -17.25
C SER A 204 -2.69 1.87 -16.45
N HIS A 205 -2.82 1.18 -15.32
CA HIS A 205 -1.69 0.68 -14.52
C HIS A 205 -1.20 -0.70 -14.97
N GLY A 206 -1.73 -1.24 -16.10
CA GLY A 206 -1.31 -2.53 -16.69
C GLY A 206 -2.21 -3.72 -16.33
N GLY A 207 -3.24 -3.52 -15.53
CA GLY A 207 -4.25 -4.53 -15.19
C GLY A 207 -3.73 -5.66 -14.29
N PRO A 208 -4.48 -6.79 -14.25
CA PRO A 208 -4.26 -7.85 -13.28
C PRO A 208 -2.88 -8.52 -13.36
N ASP A 209 -2.37 -8.76 -14.56
CA ASP A 209 -1.07 -9.43 -14.72
C ASP A 209 0.10 -8.55 -14.24
N ALA A 210 0.01 -7.22 -14.45
CA ALA A 210 1.04 -6.29 -14.00
C ALA A 210 1.06 -6.18 -12.46
N LEU A 211 -0.13 -6.11 -11.82
CA LEU A 211 -0.21 -6.15 -10.36
C LEU A 211 0.39 -7.44 -9.79
N LYS A 212 0.07 -8.60 -10.38
CA LYS A 212 0.67 -9.88 -9.97
C LYS A 212 2.19 -9.90 -10.10
N ARG A 213 2.74 -9.35 -11.18
CA ARG A 213 4.21 -9.23 -11.35
C ARG A 213 4.83 -8.31 -10.30
N PHE A 214 4.16 -7.21 -9.97
CA PHE A 214 4.60 -6.30 -8.91
C PHE A 214 4.64 -6.99 -7.55
N VAL A 215 3.55 -7.65 -7.15
CA VAL A 215 3.48 -8.41 -5.88
C VAL A 215 4.56 -9.49 -5.85
N LYS A 216 4.71 -10.25 -6.94
CA LYS A 216 5.76 -11.27 -7.07
C LYS A 216 7.15 -10.68 -6.86
N ALA A 217 7.46 -9.56 -7.49
CA ALA A 217 8.75 -8.90 -7.37
C ALA A 217 8.99 -8.34 -5.95
N CYS A 218 7.96 -7.81 -5.28
CA CYS A 218 8.03 -7.42 -3.86
C CYS A 218 8.37 -8.62 -2.97
N HIS A 219 7.66 -9.73 -3.11
CA HIS A 219 7.88 -10.96 -2.33
C HIS A 219 9.28 -11.54 -2.55
N GLU A 220 9.77 -11.58 -3.79
CA GLU A 220 11.13 -12.03 -4.12
C GLU A 220 12.21 -11.12 -3.49
N ASN A 221 11.86 -9.91 -3.08
CA ASN A 221 12.73 -8.98 -2.38
C ASN A 221 12.46 -8.86 -0.87
N GLY A 222 11.55 -9.68 -0.33
CA GLY A 222 11.23 -9.70 1.11
C GLY A 222 10.38 -8.51 1.56
N ILE A 223 9.55 -7.97 0.66
CA ILE A 223 8.65 -6.82 0.90
C ILE A 223 7.22 -7.32 0.78
N ALA A 224 6.40 -7.09 1.80
CA ALA A 224 4.97 -7.35 1.80
C ALA A 224 4.22 -6.31 0.96
N VAL A 225 3.04 -6.67 0.44
CA VAL A 225 2.16 -5.75 -0.30
C VAL A 225 0.82 -5.63 0.40
N LEU A 226 0.47 -4.42 0.80
CA LEU A 226 -0.83 -4.04 1.30
C LEU A 226 -1.58 -3.29 0.20
N VAL A 227 -2.92 -3.41 0.19
CA VAL A 227 -3.78 -2.69 -0.74
C VAL A 227 -4.81 -1.88 0.03
N ASP A 228 -4.98 -0.62 -0.37
CA ASP A 228 -6.06 0.21 0.10
C ASP A 228 -7.37 -0.18 -0.58
N VAL A 229 -8.43 -0.44 0.21
CA VAL A 229 -9.73 -0.89 -0.29
C VAL A 229 -10.85 0.07 0.08
N VAL A 230 -11.65 0.42 -0.93
CA VAL A 230 -12.70 1.43 -0.83
C VAL A 230 -14.07 0.76 -0.82
N HIS A 231 -14.69 0.67 0.37
CA HIS A 231 -16.01 0.08 0.54
C HIS A 231 -17.00 0.99 1.28
N ASN A 232 -16.59 2.20 1.62
CA ASN A 232 -17.50 3.18 2.22
C ASN A 232 -18.39 3.87 1.16
N HIS A 233 -17.95 3.92 -0.09
CA HIS A 233 -18.68 4.39 -1.27
C HIS A 233 -18.03 3.80 -2.54
N TYR A 234 -18.71 3.92 -3.69
CA TYR A 234 -18.13 3.61 -4.99
C TYR A 234 -18.17 4.85 -5.89
N GLY A 235 -17.52 4.79 -7.05
CA GLY A 235 -17.39 5.92 -7.95
C GLY A 235 -18.74 6.46 -8.45
N PRO A 236 -18.86 7.77 -8.71
CA PRO A 236 -20.11 8.38 -9.17
C PRO A 236 -20.33 8.24 -10.68
N SER A 237 -19.35 7.79 -11.45
CA SER A 237 -19.42 7.66 -12.90
C SER A 237 -18.87 6.32 -13.38
N ASP A 238 -19.23 5.93 -14.61
CA ASP A 238 -18.91 4.65 -15.24
C ASP A 238 -19.28 3.40 -14.39
N LEU A 239 -20.21 3.57 -13.47
CA LEU A 239 -20.62 2.57 -12.47
C LEU A 239 -21.78 1.72 -13.01
N ASP A 240 -21.48 0.68 -13.82
CA ASP A 240 -22.50 -0.22 -14.40
C ASP A 240 -23.30 -0.99 -13.35
N MET A 241 -22.80 -1.08 -12.11
CA MET A 241 -23.53 -1.63 -10.96
C MET A 241 -24.74 -0.77 -10.52
N TRP A 242 -24.79 0.52 -10.92
CA TRP A 242 -25.91 1.39 -10.62
C TRP A 242 -27.17 0.92 -11.33
N GLN A 243 -28.20 0.60 -10.56
CA GLN A 243 -29.47 0.03 -11.04
C GLN A 243 -29.23 -1.17 -11.98
N TYR A 244 -28.31 -2.06 -11.60
CA TYR A 244 -27.79 -3.14 -12.43
C TYR A 244 -28.90 -4.00 -13.07
N ASP A 245 -29.89 -4.42 -12.29
CA ASP A 245 -30.99 -5.26 -12.76
C ASP A 245 -32.28 -4.47 -13.13
N GLY A 246 -32.16 -3.14 -13.19
CA GLY A 246 -33.25 -2.22 -13.51
C GLY A 246 -34.17 -1.88 -12.32
N TRP A 247 -33.96 -2.51 -11.16
CA TRP A 247 -34.73 -2.17 -9.96
C TRP A 247 -34.04 -1.07 -9.16
N SER A 248 -34.84 -0.14 -8.63
CA SER A 248 -34.41 0.84 -7.62
C SER A 248 -35.62 1.33 -6.81
N SER A 249 -35.37 1.94 -5.67
CA SER A 249 -36.37 2.66 -4.90
C SER A 249 -35.91 4.12 -4.72
N GLY A 250 -36.80 5.07 -4.89
CA GLY A 250 -36.51 6.50 -4.71
C GLY A 250 -35.46 7.08 -5.66
N GLY A 251 -35.11 6.39 -6.76
CA GLY A 251 -34.09 6.81 -7.71
C GLY A 251 -32.65 6.53 -7.27
N PHE A 252 -32.45 5.71 -6.22
CA PHE A 252 -31.14 5.27 -5.73
C PHE A 252 -30.56 4.12 -6.58
N GLY A 253 -29.42 3.58 -6.14
CA GLY A 253 -28.55 2.71 -6.92
C GLY A 253 -29.00 1.24 -7.12
N GLY A 254 -30.14 0.85 -6.53
CA GLY A 254 -30.69 -0.49 -6.74
C GLY A 254 -30.07 -1.57 -5.84
N ILE A 255 -29.88 -2.77 -6.38
CA ILE A 255 -29.60 -3.98 -5.58
C ILE A 255 -28.28 -3.94 -4.81
N HIS A 256 -27.28 -3.23 -5.29
CA HIS A 256 -25.95 -3.15 -4.66
C HIS A 256 -25.87 -2.04 -3.61
N PHE A 257 -26.78 -1.08 -3.60
CA PHE A 257 -26.69 0.15 -2.82
C PHE A 257 -27.86 0.31 -1.87
N TYR A 258 -27.67 1.10 -0.80
CA TYR A 258 -28.81 1.57 -0.02
C TYR A 258 -29.77 2.34 -0.91
N ASN A 259 -31.07 2.13 -0.69
CA ASN A 259 -32.15 2.79 -1.44
C ASN A 259 -32.93 3.75 -0.55
N ASP A 260 -32.23 4.38 0.38
CA ASP A 260 -32.72 5.41 1.28
C ASP A 260 -31.60 6.43 1.57
N TRP A 261 -31.80 7.30 2.55
CA TRP A 261 -30.84 8.33 2.95
C TRP A 261 -29.44 7.78 3.31
N LYS A 262 -29.30 6.52 3.66
CA LYS A 262 -28.01 5.89 4.00
C LYS A 262 -27.09 5.76 2.78
N ALA A 263 -27.65 5.81 1.56
CA ALA A 263 -26.85 5.81 0.33
C ALA A 263 -25.90 7.00 0.27
N ASN A 264 -26.26 8.14 0.87
CA ASN A 264 -25.53 9.39 0.75
C ASN A 264 -24.19 9.34 1.51
N THR A 265 -23.15 9.78 0.83
CA THR A 265 -21.81 10.04 1.35
C THR A 265 -21.36 11.41 0.86
N ASP A 266 -20.22 11.90 1.34
CA ASP A 266 -19.64 13.16 0.84
C ASP A 266 -19.17 13.05 -0.62
N TRP A 267 -19.03 11.82 -1.13
CA TRP A 267 -18.55 11.51 -2.49
C TRP A 267 -19.66 11.06 -3.45
N GLY A 268 -20.90 10.95 -2.99
CA GLY A 268 -22.05 10.55 -3.81
C GLY A 268 -23.03 9.65 -3.07
N ALA A 269 -24.12 9.25 -3.76
CA ALA A 269 -25.15 8.37 -3.20
C ALA A 269 -24.87 6.88 -3.50
N THR A 270 -23.63 6.46 -3.39
CA THR A 270 -23.12 5.15 -3.84
C THR A 270 -22.63 4.26 -2.70
N ARG A 271 -23.13 4.45 -1.46
CA ARG A 271 -22.81 3.55 -0.34
C ARG A 271 -23.40 2.17 -0.58
N PRO A 272 -22.59 1.09 -0.52
CA PRO A 272 -23.08 -0.28 -0.59
C PRO A 272 -24.10 -0.60 0.48
N ASP A 273 -25.10 -1.43 0.17
CA ASP A 273 -26.12 -1.86 1.15
C ASP A 273 -25.60 -3.05 1.97
N TYR A 274 -24.85 -2.76 3.03
CA TYR A 274 -24.32 -3.80 3.93
C TYR A 274 -25.42 -4.61 4.66
N GLY A 275 -26.68 -4.18 4.60
CA GLY A 275 -27.82 -4.94 5.10
C GLY A 275 -28.17 -6.16 4.25
N ARG A 276 -27.70 -6.22 3.00
CA ARG A 276 -27.89 -7.35 2.09
C ARG A 276 -26.76 -8.36 2.20
N ALA A 277 -27.09 -9.62 2.41
CA ALA A 277 -26.09 -10.68 2.49
C ALA A 277 -25.26 -10.75 1.20
N GLU A 278 -25.90 -10.65 0.04
CA GLU A 278 -25.24 -10.73 -1.27
C GLU A 278 -24.22 -9.60 -1.50
N VAL A 279 -24.46 -8.41 -0.91
CA VAL A 279 -23.51 -7.29 -0.96
C VAL A 279 -22.35 -7.52 0.01
N ARG A 280 -22.59 -8.05 1.20
CA ARG A 280 -21.50 -8.47 2.11
C ARG A 280 -20.63 -9.56 1.50
N ASP A 281 -21.27 -10.57 0.87
CA ASP A 281 -20.58 -11.65 0.17
C ASP A 281 -19.79 -11.14 -1.06
N PHE A 282 -20.29 -10.10 -1.71
CA PHE A 282 -19.58 -9.40 -2.80
C PHE A 282 -18.29 -8.74 -2.29
N ILE A 283 -18.38 -8.00 -1.19
CA ILE A 283 -17.22 -7.34 -0.57
C ILE A 283 -16.21 -8.39 -0.06
N GLN A 284 -16.68 -9.41 0.66
CA GLN A 284 -15.81 -10.49 1.14
C GLN A 284 -15.11 -11.22 -0.01
N ALA A 285 -15.81 -11.50 -1.11
CA ALA A 285 -15.22 -12.16 -2.26
C ALA A 285 -14.14 -11.33 -2.96
N GLN A 286 -14.23 -10.00 -2.94
CA GLN A 286 -13.15 -9.13 -3.45
C GLN A 286 -11.90 -9.23 -2.55
N ILE A 287 -12.08 -9.17 -1.24
CA ILE A 287 -10.97 -9.34 -0.28
C ILE A 287 -10.33 -10.72 -0.44
N GLN A 288 -11.16 -11.77 -0.61
CA GLN A 288 -10.69 -13.13 -0.88
C GLN A 288 -9.87 -13.20 -2.17
N MET A 289 -10.34 -12.57 -3.25
CA MET A 289 -9.61 -12.48 -4.52
C MET A 289 -8.21 -11.85 -4.33
N PHE A 290 -8.10 -10.74 -3.62
CA PHE A 290 -6.81 -10.13 -3.37
C PHE A 290 -5.84 -11.04 -2.61
N VAL A 291 -6.33 -11.77 -1.62
CA VAL A 291 -5.48 -12.69 -0.83
C VAL A 291 -5.13 -13.95 -1.61
N GLU A 292 -6.12 -14.60 -2.22
CA GLU A 292 -5.94 -15.94 -2.81
C GLU A 292 -5.39 -15.90 -4.24
N ASP A 293 -5.76 -14.85 -5.03
CA ASP A 293 -5.39 -14.75 -6.43
C ASP A 293 -4.25 -13.76 -6.70
N TYR A 294 -4.10 -12.72 -5.87
CA TYR A 294 -3.03 -11.72 -6.00
C TYR A 294 -1.95 -11.84 -4.93
N HIS A 295 -2.12 -12.72 -3.93
CA HIS A 295 -1.19 -12.91 -2.80
C HIS A 295 -0.90 -11.62 -2.02
N VAL A 296 -1.89 -10.76 -1.84
CA VAL A 296 -1.79 -9.53 -1.05
C VAL A 296 -1.67 -9.88 0.43
N ASP A 297 -0.77 -9.21 1.15
CA ASP A 297 -0.43 -9.51 2.54
C ASP A 297 -1.22 -8.70 3.56
N GLY A 298 -1.99 -7.71 3.12
CA GLY A 298 -2.79 -6.90 4.03
C GLY A 298 -3.65 -5.86 3.34
N PHE A 299 -4.48 -5.21 4.14
CA PHE A 299 -5.41 -4.19 3.68
C PHE A 299 -5.37 -2.98 4.60
N ARG A 300 -5.39 -1.79 4.01
CA ARG A 300 -5.88 -0.57 4.63
C ARG A 300 -7.31 -0.35 4.14
N TRP A 301 -8.25 -0.18 5.07
CA TRP A 301 -9.65 0.08 4.75
C TRP A 301 -9.94 1.56 4.82
N ASP A 302 -10.33 2.11 3.67
CA ASP A 302 -10.66 3.52 3.51
C ASP A 302 -11.91 3.90 4.32
N SER A 303 -11.79 4.96 5.08
CA SER A 303 -12.87 5.64 5.79
C SER A 303 -13.85 4.69 6.51
N VAL A 304 -13.33 3.83 7.39
CA VAL A 304 -14.11 2.87 8.20
C VAL A 304 -15.21 3.58 8.98
N TYR A 305 -14.96 4.82 9.42
CA TYR A 305 -15.98 5.65 10.05
C TYR A 305 -17.24 5.76 9.18
N ASN A 306 -17.11 6.01 7.88
CA ASN A 306 -18.25 6.15 6.96
C ASN A 306 -18.92 4.82 6.61
N ILE A 307 -18.29 3.68 6.85
CA ILE A 307 -18.94 2.36 6.79
C ILE A 307 -19.88 2.18 8.00
N ARG A 308 -19.39 2.54 9.19
CA ARG A 308 -20.10 2.38 10.47
C ARG A 308 -21.08 3.51 10.79
N ASN A 309 -20.97 4.64 10.10
CA ASN A 309 -21.82 5.80 10.32
C ASN A 309 -22.42 6.30 9.01
N CYS A 310 -23.71 6.61 9.04
CA CYS A 310 -24.40 7.29 7.95
C CYS A 310 -24.86 8.65 8.47
N SER A 311 -24.22 9.73 8.04
CA SER A 311 -24.56 11.11 8.45
C SER A 311 -24.71 11.27 9.98
N GLY A 312 -23.77 10.72 10.75
CA GLY A 312 -23.77 10.77 12.21
C GLY A 312 -24.65 9.73 12.91
N THR A 313 -25.32 8.86 12.17
CA THR A 313 -26.12 7.76 12.72
C THR A 313 -25.38 6.45 12.59
N TRP A 314 -25.28 5.68 13.67
CA TRP A 314 -24.65 4.37 13.68
C TRP A 314 -25.30 3.40 12.68
N ASN A 315 -24.48 2.73 11.89
CA ASN A 315 -24.87 1.72 10.91
C ASN A 315 -24.38 0.33 11.33
N GLN A 316 -25.21 -0.40 12.07
CA GLN A 316 -24.86 -1.75 12.56
C GLN A 316 -24.49 -2.69 11.40
N ASN A 317 -25.19 -2.62 10.27
CA ASN A 317 -24.90 -3.48 9.11
C ASN A 317 -23.49 -3.26 8.57
N GLY A 318 -22.96 -2.02 8.63
CA GLY A 318 -21.57 -1.74 8.26
C GLY A 318 -20.58 -2.39 9.23
N SER A 319 -20.85 -2.31 10.53
CA SER A 319 -20.03 -3.00 11.54
C SER A 319 -20.07 -4.52 11.38
N ASP A 320 -21.27 -5.08 11.12
CA ASP A 320 -21.45 -6.53 10.89
C ASP A 320 -20.68 -7.00 9.64
N MET A 321 -20.67 -6.21 8.58
CA MET A 321 -19.89 -6.51 7.36
C MET A 321 -18.38 -6.50 7.65
N LEU A 322 -17.87 -5.47 8.31
CA LEU A 322 -16.45 -5.39 8.68
C LEU A 322 -16.04 -6.54 9.57
N TRP A 323 -16.87 -6.86 10.59
CA TRP A 323 -16.63 -8.00 11.46
C TRP A 323 -16.62 -9.32 10.67
N GLN A 324 -17.60 -9.54 9.79
CA GLN A 324 -17.68 -10.75 8.95
C GLN A 324 -16.39 -10.95 8.13
N VAL A 325 -15.92 -9.91 7.45
CA VAL A 325 -14.72 -10.00 6.60
C VAL A 325 -13.46 -10.20 7.43
N ASN A 326 -13.29 -9.43 8.50
CA ASN A 326 -12.11 -9.52 9.37
C ASN A 326 -12.05 -10.85 10.14
N ASP A 327 -13.21 -11.41 10.56
CA ASP A 327 -13.28 -12.73 11.18
C ASP A 327 -12.94 -13.84 10.16
N TRP A 328 -13.42 -13.71 8.93
CA TRP A 328 -13.05 -14.64 7.85
C TRP A 328 -11.54 -14.60 7.59
N LEU A 329 -10.92 -13.41 7.47
CA LEU A 329 -9.47 -13.26 7.33
C LEU A 329 -8.72 -13.88 8.50
N LYS A 330 -9.11 -13.57 9.74
CA LYS A 330 -8.48 -14.09 10.94
C LYS A 330 -8.49 -15.61 11.00
N ASN A 331 -9.57 -16.25 10.54
CA ASN A 331 -9.74 -17.69 10.64
C ASN A 331 -9.10 -18.46 9.47
N ASN A 332 -8.99 -17.85 8.29
CA ASN A 332 -8.49 -18.51 7.07
C ASN A 332 -7.09 -18.01 6.67
N HIS A 333 -6.78 -16.73 6.92
CA HIS A 333 -5.53 -16.07 6.54
C HIS A 333 -5.02 -15.20 7.71
N PRO A 334 -4.64 -15.80 8.85
CA PRO A 334 -4.30 -15.07 10.09
C PRO A 334 -3.11 -14.12 9.95
N ASP A 335 -2.26 -14.34 8.97
CA ASP A 335 -1.06 -13.54 8.69
C ASP A 335 -1.36 -12.29 7.84
N VAL A 336 -2.58 -12.14 7.31
CA VAL A 336 -2.99 -10.97 6.53
C VAL A 336 -3.29 -9.79 7.46
N TYR A 337 -2.61 -8.66 7.24
CA TYR A 337 -2.78 -7.45 8.05
C TYR A 337 -4.13 -6.78 7.80
N ARG A 338 -4.76 -6.31 8.88
CA ARG A 338 -6.08 -5.64 8.86
C ARG A 338 -5.94 -4.27 9.52
N ILE A 339 -5.78 -3.24 8.68
CA ILE A 339 -5.55 -1.85 9.11
C ILE A 339 -6.77 -1.01 8.77
N ALA A 340 -7.23 -0.19 9.71
CA ALA A 340 -8.33 0.74 9.51
C ALA A 340 -7.84 2.17 9.33
N GLU A 341 -8.50 2.93 8.47
CA GLU A 341 -8.56 4.37 8.62
C GLU A 341 -9.86 4.72 9.33
N ASP A 342 -9.78 5.17 10.58
CA ASP A 342 -10.95 5.52 11.40
C ASP A 342 -10.62 6.68 12.34
N HIS A 343 -11.65 7.41 12.79
CA HIS A 343 -11.51 8.51 13.74
C HIS A 343 -11.55 8.04 15.20
N ALA A 344 -12.20 6.91 15.47
CA ALA A 344 -12.28 6.31 16.80
C ALA A 344 -11.53 4.99 16.80
N PHE A 345 -10.61 4.80 17.75
CA PHE A 345 -9.95 3.52 17.91
C PHE A 345 -10.95 2.49 18.43
N ASP A 346 -11.34 1.57 17.55
CA ASP A 346 -12.32 0.54 17.83
C ASP A 346 -11.88 -0.77 17.16
N THR A 347 -11.46 -1.73 17.99
CA THR A 347 -11.07 -3.07 17.53
C THR A 347 -12.23 -4.05 17.45
N ASP A 348 -13.44 -3.65 17.84
CA ASP A 348 -14.60 -4.55 17.95
C ASP A 348 -15.03 -5.13 16.59
N VAL A 349 -14.62 -4.51 15.49
CA VAL A 349 -14.84 -5.00 14.12
C VAL A 349 -13.65 -5.79 13.57
N GLY A 350 -12.64 -6.14 14.39
CA GLY A 350 -11.59 -7.10 14.07
C GLY A 350 -10.34 -6.55 13.39
N PHE A 351 -10.14 -5.24 13.33
CA PHE A 351 -8.88 -4.64 12.87
C PHE A 351 -7.75 -4.84 13.88
N GLU A 352 -6.53 -4.97 13.41
CA GLU A 352 -5.33 -5.14 14.25
C GLU A 352 -4.60 -3.83 14.50
N ALA A 353 -4.71 -2.90 13.56
CA ALA A 353 -4.10 -1.59 13.65
C ALA A 353 -4.98 -0.53 13.00
N GLN A 354 -4.68 0.72 13.28
CA GLN A 354 -5.38 1.88 12.77
C GLN A 354 -4.41 3.01 12.49
N TRP A 355 -4.66 3.82 11.44
CA TRP A 355 -3.95 5.06 11.18
C TRP A 355 -4.13 6.04 12.34
N ASP A 356 -3.04 6.63 12.83
CA ASP A 356 -3.03 7.54 13.98
C ASP A 356 -3.03 9.00 13.53
N HIS A 357 -4.22 9.56 13.34
CA HIS A 357 -4.41 10.97 12.96
C HIS A 357 -3.96 11.96 14.05
N ASP A 358 -4.00 11.57 15.32
CA ASP A 358 -3.51 12.40 16.43
C ASP A 358 -1.99 12.50 16.39
N PHE A 359 -1.29 11.39 16.12
CA PHE A 359 0.15 11.40 15.91
C PHE A 359 0.52 12.30 14.74
N LEU A 360 -0.10 12.10 13.57
CA LEU A 360 0.10 12.95 12.38
C LEU A 360 -0.02 14.43 12.74
N SER A 361 -1.15 14.83 13.33
CA SER A 361 -1.45 16.24 13.60
C SER A 361 -0.47 16.87 14.57
N ASN A 362 -0.16 16.18 15.67
CA ASN A 362 0.70 16.69 16.73
C ASN A 362 2.18 16.75 16.29
N ILE A 363 2.67 15.70 15.62
CA ILE A 363 4.07 15.64 15.20
C ILE A 363 4.33 16.59 14.01
N ARG A 364 3.39 16.67 13.06
CA ARG A 364 3.51 17.65 11.96
C ARG A 364 3.55 19.08 12.47
N TYR A 365 2.75 19.41 13.51
CA TYR A 365 2.78 20.73 14.14
C TYR A 365 4.14 21.07 14.73
N LEU A 366 4.90 20.12 15.26
CA LEU A 366 6.26 20.40 15.77
C LEU A 366 7.20 20.93 14.69
N ALA A 367 7.06 20.51 13.44
CA ALA A 367 7.85 21.03 12.34
C ALA A 367 7.35 22.42 11.87
N THR A 368 6.03 22.59 11.79
CA THR A 368 5.40 23.77 11.15
C THR A 368 5.16 24.93 12.11
N ALA A 369 5.30 24.74 13.43
CA ALA A 369 5.15 25.79 14.43
C ALA A 369 6.04 27.01 14.13
N GLY A 370 5.45 28.20 14.19
CA GLY A 370 6.10 29.45 13.80
C GLY A 370 7.30 29.84 14.69
N SER A 371 7.29 29.42 15.96
CA SER A 371 8.39 29.64 16.89
C SER A 371 8.64 28.40 17.76
N ASP A 372 9.85 28.34 18.37
CA ASP A 372 10.16 27.28 19.33
C ASP A 372 9.24 27.35 20.57
N ALA A 373 8.77 28.55 20.94
CA ALA A 373 7.88 28.73 22.07
C ALA A 373 6.55 27.96 21.91
N ASP A 374 6.10 27.82 20.68
CA ASP A 374 4.82 27.15 20.36
C ASP A 374 4.91 25.61 20.39
N ARG A 375 6.13 25.05 20.42
CA ARG A 375 6.36 23.61 20.48
C ARG A 375 6.18 23.09 21.90
N ASN A 376 5.31 22.10 22.06
CA ASN A 376 5.03 21.48 23.35
C ASN A 376 5.69 20.10 23.46
N MET A 377 6.65 19.99 24.37
CA MET A 377 7.40 18.73 24.56
C MET A 377 6.62 17.68 25.35
N ASP A 378 5.61 18.07 26.12
CA ASP A 378 4.70 17.10 26.76
C ASP A 378 3.84 16.40 25.70
N THR A 379 3.40 17.12 24.66
CA THR A 379 2.69 16.52 23.52
C THR A 379 3.60 15.57 22.74
N LEU A 380 4.87 15.95 22.49
CA LEU A 380 5.84 15.04 21.87
C LEU A 380 6.05 13.80 22.74
N ALA A 381 6.24 13.95 24.05
CA ALA A 381 6.41 12.84 24.98
C ALA A 381 5.20 11.89 24.95
N TYR A 382 3.99 12.44 24.92
CA TYR A 382 2.76 11.65 24.77
C TYR A 382 2.78 10.86 23.45
N CYS A 383 3.04 11.49 22.30
CA CYS A 383 3.07 10.82 21.00
C CYS A 383 4.12 9.70 20.92
N LEU A 384 5.31 9.91 21.51
CA LEU A 384 6.39 8.91 21.52
C LEU A 384 6.06 7.71 22.41
N GLY A 385 5.40 7.94 23.55
CA GLY A 385 5.11 6.93 24.57
C GLY A 385 3.74 6.28 24.48
N SER A 386 2.79 6.92 23.79
CA SER A 386 1.42 6.40 23.63
C SER A 386 1.32 5.45 22.45
N GLY A 387 0.46 4.46 22.56
CA GLY A 387 0.15 3.56 21.47
C GLY A 387 0.75 2.18 21.66
N GLY A 388 1.12 1.57 20.60
CA GLY A 388 1.60 0.20 20.46
C GLY A 388 1.51 -0.16 18.99
N PHE A 389 1.89 -1.38 18.63
CA PHE A 389 1.81 -1.84 17.23
C PHE A 389 0.37 -2.15 16.75
N ASN A 390 -0.61 -1.54 17.38
CA ASN A 390 -1.98 -1.39 16.89
C ASN A 390 -2.24 0.01 16.29
N ARG A 391 -1.19 0.84 16.14
CA ARG A 391 -1.23 2.16 15.52
C ARG A 391 -0.25 2.23 14.37
N VAL A 392 -0.70 2.74 13.21
CA VAL A 392 0.17 3.16 12.12
C VAL A 392 0.49 4.64 12.34
N VAL A 393 1.76 4.93 12.60
CA VAL A 393 2.25 6.28 12.92
C VAL A 393 2.98 6.89 11.73
N TYR A 394 2.61 8.10 11.35
CA TYR A 394 3.12 8.75 10.15
C TYR A 394 3.03 10.27 10.27
N VAL A 395 3.71 10.98 9.38
CA VAL A 395 3.74 12.45 9.32
C VAL A 395 3.27 12.97 7.97
N GLU A 396 3.37 12.16 6.94
CA GLU A 396 2.82 12.40 5.61
C GLU A 396 2.07 11.16 5.10
N SER A 397 0.99 11.40 4.38
CA SER A 397 0.21 10.46 3.59
C SER A 397 -0.31 11.17 2.35
N HIS A 398 -0.92 10.45 1.40
CA HIS A 398 -1.59 11.05 0.26
C HIS A 398 -2.59 12.14 0.68
N ASP A 399 -3.35 11.91 1.79
CA ASP A 399 -4.34 12.86 2.30
C ASP A 399 -3.73 14.11 2.93
N SER A 400 -2.59 13.97 3.60
CA SER A 400 -1.96 15.06 4.34
C SER A 400 -1.12 15.99 3.47
N CYS A 401 -0.83 15.61 2.22
CA CYS A 401 -0.02 16.41 1.30
C CYS A 401 -0.53 16.44 -0.15
N GLY A 402 -1.78 16.00 -0.38
CA GLY A 402 -2.38 15.90 -1.70
C GLY A 402 -3.15 17.14 -2.14
N ASP A 403 -3.15 17.40 -3.46
CA ASP A 403 -3.79 18.53 -4.11
C ASP A 403 -5.32 18.51 -3.99
N LEU A 404 -5.93 17.33 -4.01
CA LEU A 404 -7.39 17.19 -3.85
C LEU A 404 -7.85 17.70 -2.48
N ASN A 405 -7.02 17.56 -1.46
CA ASN A 405 -7.25 18.05 -0.10
C ASN A 405 -6.70 19.48 0.13
N LYS A 406 -6.09 20.09 -0.89
CA LYS A 406 -5.45 21.42 -0.80
C LYS A 406 -4.37 21.47 0.30
N LYS A 407 -3.62 20.39 0.44
CA LYS A 407 -2.53 20.23 1.39
C LYS A 407 -1.19 20.26 0.66
N HIS A 408 -0.13 20.44 1.41
CA HIS A 408 1.23 20.51 0.89
C HIS A 408 2.13 19.51 1.59
N ARG A 409 3.24 19.15 0.95
CA ARG A 409 4.32 18.40 1.56
C ARG A 409 4.93 19.16 2.73
N LEU A 410 5.41 18.41 3.70
CA LEU A 410 5.96 18.97 4.93
C LEU A 410 7.10 19.99 4.72
N PRO A 411 8.08 19.79 3.82
CA PRO A 411 9.12 20.81 3.59
C PRO A 411 8.55 22.16 3.14
N TYR A 412 7.52 22.15 2.29
CA TYR A 412 6.82 23.36 1.85
C TYR A 412 6.05 24.02 3.01
N ASP A 413 5.37 23.26 3.86
CA ASP A 413 4.64 23.79 5.03
C ASP A 413 5.60 24.39 6.08
N VAL A 414 6.83 23.86 6.17
CA VAL A 414 7.87 24.39 7.05
C VAL A 414 8.42 25.72 6.55
N ASP A 415 8.71 25.82 5.28
CA ASP A 415 9.26 27.04 4.65
C ASP A 415 8.87 27.13 3.16
N SER A 416 7.70 27.70 2.89
CA SER A 416 7.18 27.82 1.53
C SER A 416 8.02 28.70 0.60
N GLY A 417 8.84 29.58 1.17
CA GLY A 417 9.77 30.43 0.42
C GLY A 417 11.08 29.74 0.05
N ASN A 418 11.47 28.69 0.80
CA ASN A 418 12.70 27.95 0.60
C ASN A 418 12.57 26.49 1.10
N PRO A 419 11.72 25.66 0.45
CA PRO A 419 11.43 24.29 0.91
C PRO A 419 12.64 23.35 0.83
N GLU A 420 13.68 23.68 0.09
CA GLU A 420 14.97 22.97 0.02
C GLU A 420 16.03 23.54 0.99
N GLY A 421 15.64 24.55 1.77
CA GLY A 421 16.53 25.23 2.68
C GLY A 421 16.86 24.44 3.96
N TYR A 422 17.89 24.91 4.65
CA TYR A 422 18.38 24.29 5.89
C TYR A 422 17.26 23.98 6.90
N TRP A 423 16.36 24.94 7.18
CA TRP A 423 15.32 24.76 8.18
C TRP A 423 14.24 23.78 7.74
N ALA A 424 13.87 23.78 6.45
CA ALA A 424 12.94 22.81 5.90
C ALA A 424 13.50 21.38 6.01
N LYS A 425 14.77 21.17 5.59
CA LYS A 425 15.44 19.88 5.69
C LYS A 425 15.58 19.39 7.14
N LYS A 426 16.03 20.26 8.06
CA LYS A 426 16.22 19.89 9.47
C LYS A 426 14.92 19.50 10.16
N ARG A 427 13.85 20.28 9.98
CA ARG A 427 12.59 20.02 10.65
C ARG A 427 11.84 18.84 10.01
N ALA A 428 11.82 18.75 8.68
CA ALA A 428 11.19 17.63 8.00
C ALA A 428 11.88 16.30 8.34
N LEU A 429 13.22 16.25 8.26
CA LEU A 429 13.97 15.05 8.65
C LEU A 429 13.68 14.67 10.09
N LEU A 430 13.75 15.63 11.04
CA LEU A 430 13.49 15.32 12.45
C LEU A 430 12.13 14.68 12.65
N VAL A 431 11.04 15.34 12.22
CA VAL A 431 9.69 14.84 12.56
C VAL A 431 9.31 13.56 11.82
N ASN A 432 9.73 13.39 10.57
CA ASN A 432 9.53 12.13 9.86
C ASN A 432 10.29 10.97 10.54
N THR A 433 11.49 11.23 11.04
CA THR A 433 12.26 10.21 11.76
C THR A 433 11.69 9.89 13.15
N LEU A 434 10.90 10.79 13.77
CA LEU A 434 10.18 10.50 15.00
C LEU A 434 9.17 9.35 14.84
N ALA A 435 8.52 9.22 13.68
CA ALA A 435 7.62 8.07 13.41
C ALA A 435 8.39 6.74 13.48
N LEU A 436 9.62 6.68 12.96
CA LEU A 436 10.45 5.48 12.95
C LEU A 436 10.89 5.01 14.34
N ILE A 437 10.97 5.90 15.32
CA ILE A 437 11.39 5.57 16.69
C ILE A 437 10.22 5.45 17.68
N SER A 438 9.01 5.82 17.27
CA SER A 438 7.82 5.79 18.12
C SER A 438 7.31 4.38 18.35
N SER A 439 6.48 4.20 19.39
CA SER A 439 5.78 2.94 19.65
C SER A 439 4.59 2.79 18.70
N GLY A 440 4.83 2.24 17.51
CA GLY A 440 3.83 2.05 16.47
C GLY A 440 4.42 1.40 15.22
N ILE A 441 3.59 1.12 14.25
CA ILE A 441 3.97 0.71 12.90
C ILE A 441 4.28 1.99 12.11
N PRO A 442 5.54 2.28 11.77
CA PRO A 442 5.85 3.49 11.03
C PRO A 442 5.44 3.37 9.56
N MET A 443 4.87 4.46 9.02
CA MET A 443 4.58 4.62 7.60
C MET A 443 5.28 5.87 7.06
N ILE A 444 5.82 5.74 5.85
CA ILE A 444 6.44 6.82 5.06
C ILE A 444 5.65 6.96 3.78
N PHE A 445 5.28 8.17 3.40
CA PHE A 445 4.67 8.43 2.10
C PHE A 445 5.75 8.61 1.03
N GLU A 446 5.53 8.08 -0.18
CA GLU A 446 6.46 8.19 -1.32
C GLU A 446 7.07 9.58 -1.45
N GLY A 447 8.40 9.65 -1.54
CA GLY A 447 9.13 10.90 -1.71
C GLY A 447 9.51 11.64 -0.43
N SER A 448 8.94 11.30 0.74
CA SER A 448 9.33 11.93 2.01
C SER A 448 10.81 11.68 2.32
N GLU A 449 11.32 10.51 1.99
CA GLU A 449 12.71 10.10 2.21
C GLU A 449 13.72 10.83 1.31
N MET A 450 13.28 11.32 0.15
CA MET A 450 14.12 12.10 -0.77
C MET A 450 13.86 13.62 -0.69
N HIS A 451 13.13 14.04 0.35
CA HIS A 451 12.79 15.44 0.59
C HIS A 451 11.94 16.06 -0.54
N GLU A 452 10.97 15.29 -1.07
CA GLU A 452 10.00 15.83 -2.01
C GLU A 452 9.17 16.93 -1.36
N TRP A 453 9.02 18.07 -2.03
CA TRP A 453 8.30 19.23 -1.50
C TRP A 453 7.15 19.70 -2.40
N TYR A 454 7.01 19.16 -3.63
CA TYR A 454 5.84 19.41 -4.46
C TYR A 454 4.63 18.70 -3.87
N THR A 455 3.51 19.41 -3.87
CA THR A 455 2.21 18.83 -3.50
C THR A 455 1.97 17.54 -4.28
N PHE A 456 1.56 16.48 -3.60
CA PHE A 456 1.21 15.23 -4.26
C PHE A 456 0.02 15.43 -5.19
N SER A 457 0.11 14.89 -6.40
CA SER A 457 -0.94 14.91 -7.41
C SER A 457 -0.82 13.70 -8.34
N ASN A 458 -1.96 13.08 -8.68
CA ASN A 458 -2.01 12.01 -9.69
C ASN A 458 -1.65 12.49 -11.10
N ASN A 459 -1.49 13.80 -11.30
CA ASN A 459 -1.08 14.40 -12.57
C ASN A 459 0.42 14.73 -12.63
N GLN A 460 1.17 14.43 -11.58
CA GLN A 460 2.58 14.76 -11.49
C GLN A 460 3.39 13.55 -11.01
N ALA A 461 4.37 13.15 -11.83
CA ALA A 461 5.30 12.09 -11.45
C ALA A 461 6.16 12.48 -10.23
N LEU A 462 6.46 11.50 -9.39
CA LEU A 462 7.45 11.63 -8.33
C LEU A 462 8.82 11.98 -8.93
N ARG A 463 9.52 12.95 -8.34
CA ARG A 463 10.79 13.47 -8.86
C ARG A 463 11.98 12.61 -8.43
N TRP A 464 12.24 11.52 -9.14
CA TRP A 464 13.34 10.59 -8.83
C TRP A 464 14.74 11.21 -8.86
N SER A 465 14.94 12.38 -9.50
CA SER A 465 16.21 13.11 -9.44
C SER A 465 16.60 13.49 -8.00
N LEU A 466 15.61 13.70 -7.13
CA LEU A 466 15.82 14.05 -5.73
C LEU A 466 16.59 12.99 -4.94
N THR A 467 16.56 11.73 -5.36
CA THR A 467 17.39 10.67 -4.74
C THR A 467 18.87 10.96 -4.85
N ASN A 468 19.30 11.61 -5.94
CA ASN A 468 20.70 12.04 -6.12
C ASN A 468 20.95 13.41 -5.47
N GLU A 469 20.03 14.36 -5.64
CA GLU A 469 20.15 15.71 -5.11
C GLU A 469 20.18 15.72 -3.56
N ASN A 470 19.40 14.83 -2.94
CA ASN A 470 19.27 14.66 -1.49
C ASN A 470 19.77 13.28 -1.02
N ALA A 471 20.78 12.71 -1.68
CA ALA A 471 21.29 11.36 -1.39
C ALA A 471 21.65 11.13 0.09
N GLY A 472 22.12 12.16 0.78
CA GLY A 472 22.41 12.08 2.21
C GLY A 472 21.14 12.01 3.07
N ILE A 473 20.05 12.69 2.67
CA ILE A 473 18.75 12.57 3.36
C ILE A 473 18.19 11.17 3.18
N VAL A 474 18.20 10.63 1.95
CA VAL A 474 17.80 9.24 1.67
C VAL A 474 18.58 8.27 2.56
N ARG A 475 19.90 8.47 2.71
CA ARG A 475 20.73 7.64 3.58
C ARG A 475 20.33 7.79 5.06
N ALA A 476 19.99 9.01 5.53
CA ALA A 476 19.53 9.19 6.90
C ALA A 476 18.27 8.40 7.23
N TYR A 477 17.34 8.29 6.26
CA TYR A 477 16.17 7.42 6.40
C TYR A 477 16.57 5.95 6.38
N ALA A 478 17.40 5.52 5.43
CA ALA A 478 17.83 4.13 5.33
C ALA A 478 18.54 3.66 6.62
N ASP A 479 19.49 4.46 7.13
CA ASP A 479 20.22 4.15 8.37
C ASP A 479 19.24 3.96 9.55
N LEU A 480 18.24 4.84 9.67
CA LEU A 480 17.28 4.74 10.77
C LEU A 480 16.27 3.60 10.57
N ILE A 481 15.85 3.30 9.35
CA ILE A 481 14.97 2.16 9.05
C ILE A 481 15.70 0.84 9.37
N HIS A 482 16.99 0.73 9.04
CA HIS A 482 17.79 -0.45 9.40
C HIS A 482 17.91 -0.62 10.92
N LEU A 483 18.10 0.47 11.67
CA LEU A 483 18.05 0.43 13.14
C LEU A 483 16.65 0.03 13.63
N ARG A 484 15.57 0.62 13.07
CA ARG A 484 14.18 0.29 13.42
C ARG A 484 13.86 -1.18 13.24
N ARG A 485 14.41 -1.80 12.21
CA ARG A 485 14.24 -3.22 11.90
C ARG A 485 15.25 -4.14 12.59
N ASN A 486 16.12 -3.59 13.43
CA ASN A 486 17.17 -4.35 14.11
C ASN A 486 18.11 -5.10 13.14
N ALA A 487 18.43 -4.47 12.02
CA ALA A 487 19.28 -5.09 11.00
C ALA A 487 20.68 -5.48 11.52
N TYR A 488 21.15 -4.79 12.55
CA TYR A 488 22.47 -5.00 13.16
C TYR A 488 22.42 -5.83 14.46
N GLY A 489 21.25 -6.31 14.88
CA GLY A 489 21.08 -7.14 16.07
C GLY A 489 21.21 -6.44 17.42
N ASN A 490 21.27 -5.10 17.45
CA ASN A 490 21.52 -4.30 18.66
C ASN A 490 20.40 -3.28 18.98
N THR A 491 19.27 -3.34 18.30
CA THR A 491 18.16 -2.38 18.44
C THR A 491 16.79 -3.05 18.55
N ASP A 492 16.73 -4.30 19.01
CA ASP A 492 15.49 -5.08 19.11
C ASP A 492 14.42 -4.39 19.98
N ALA A 493 14.84 -3.58 20.93
CA ALA A 493 13.94 -2.75 21.74
C ALA A 493 13.02 -1.83 20.90
N LEU A 494 13.39 -1.49 19.67
CA LEU A 494 12.54 -0.71 18.75
C LEU A 494 11.33 -1.52 18.24
N LYS A 495 11.34 -2.83 18.39
CA LYS A 495 10.23 -3.72 18.03
C LYS A 495 9.34 -4.08 19.23
N ASP A 496 9.72 -3.67 20.45
CA ASP A 496 8.96 -3.93 21.67
C ASP A 496 8.07 -2.72 22.00
N PRO A 497 6.74 -2.86 22.03
CA PRO A 497 5.83 -1.77 22.37
C PRO A 497 5.85 -1.42 23.87
N GLY A 498 6.33 -2.31 24.72
CA GLY A 498 6.19 -2.24 26.18
C GLY A 498 7.28 -1.47 26.91
N ASN A 499 8.40 -1.14 26.26
CA ASN A 499 9.60 -0.62 26.90
C ASN A 499 9.91 0.83 26.52
N VAL A 500 8.90 1.70 26.47
CA VAL A 500 9.08 3.14 26.17
C VAL A 500 8.99 3.94 27.48
N ASP A 501 10.06 4.65 27.82
CA ASP A 501 10.13 5.56 28.98
C ASP A 501 10.62 6.94 28.53
N VAL A 502 9.70 7.90 28.41
CA VAL A 502 10.06 9.32 28.15
C VAL A 502 10.40 9.96 29.50
N HIS A 503 11.64 9.80 29.93
CA HIS A 503 12.12 10.15 31.25
C HIS A 503 12.58 11.60 31.41
N HIS A 504 12.74 12.33 30.30
CA HIS A 504 13.19 13.72 30.30
C HIS A 504 12.35 14.56 29.35
N VAL A 505 11.68 15.59 29.87
CA VAL A 505 10.87 16.54 29.12
C VAL A 505 11.26 17.97 29.57
N ASN A 506 11.85 18.74 28.67
CA ASN A 506 12.25 20.10 28.97
C ASN A 506 11.63 21.11 27.99
N ASN A 507 10.49 21.67 28.38
CA ASN A 507 9.77 22.64 27.55
C ASN A 507 10.53 23.96 27.36
N ALA A 508 11.45 24.32 28.26
CA ALA A 508 12.25 25.53 28.11
C ALA A 508 13.35 25.37 27.05
N ALA A 509 14.06 24.23 27.08
CA ALA A 509 15.11 23.91 26.13
C ALA A 509 14.59 23.24 24.85
N LYS A 510 13.33 22.80 24.84
CA LYS A 510 12.72 22.01 23.77
C LYS A 510 13.44 20.68 23.51
N VAL A 511 13.87 20.01 24.58
CA VAL A 511 14.59 18.75 24.54
C VAL A 511 13.78 17.65 25.21
N VAL A 512 13.72 16.49 24.55
CA VAL A 512 13.11 15.25 25.07
C VAL A 512 14.16 14.16 25.11
N GLY A 513 14.19 13.39 26.21
CA GLY A 513 14.96 12.16 26.36
C GLY A 513 14.03 10.97 26.52
N MET A 514 14.24 9.95 25.70
CA MET A 514 13.44 8.72 25.74
C MET A 514 14.36 7.52 25.85
N LYS A 515 13.96 6.53 26.64
CA LYS A 515 14.58 5.20 26.71
C LYS A 515 13.64 4.18 26.04
N ARG A 516 14.21 3.30 25.25
CA ARG A 516 13.54 2.09 24.75
C ARG A 516 14.46 0.91 25.05
N GLY A 517 14.10 0.12 26.07
CA GLY A 517 15.01 -0.91 26.58
C GLY A 517 16.35 -0.30 27.00
N ASP A 518 17.43 -0.73 26.37
CA ASP A 518 18.80 -0.28 26.58
C ASP A 518 19.26 0.84 25.63
N LEU A 519 18.35 1.37 24.81
CA LEU A 519 18.61 2.49 23.92
C LEU A 519 18.26 3.82 24.57
N LEU A 520 19.04 4.87 24.30
CA LEU A 520 18.73 6.27 24.63
C LEU A 520 18.51 7.08 23.34
N PHE A 521 17.45 7.88 23.35
CA PHE A 521 17.13 8.87 22.32
C PHE A 521 17.21 10.26 22.94
N ALA A 522 18.01 11.14 22.35
CA ALA A 522 18.10 12.54 22.71
C ALA A 522 17.58 13.38 21.55
N ILE A 523 16.48 14.11 21.76
CA ILE A 523 15.73 14.82 20.72
C ILE A 523 15.72 16.30 21.05
N ASN A 524 16.25 17.14 20.17
CA ASN A 524 16.22 18.59 20.27
C ASN A 524 15.25 19.17 19.21
N CYS A 525 14.15 19.75 19.68
CA CYS A 525 13.12 20.37 18.85
C CYS A 525 13.24 21.90 18.79
N SER A 526 14.43 22.45 19.03
CA SER A 526 14.69 23.92 18.98
C SER A 526 15.72 24.29 17.93
N ALA A 527 15.73 25.58 17.56
CA ALA A 527 16.78 26.17 16.74
C ALA A 527 18.13 26.34 17.50
N THR A 528 18.13 26.14 18.83
CA THR A 528 19.32 26.24 19.67
C THR A 528 20.11 24.94 19.61
N ALA A 529 21.38 25.01 19.28
CA ALA A 529 22.32 23.92 19.46
C ALA A 529 22.94 23.94 20.86
N PHE A 530 23.17 22.77 21.43
CA PHE A 530 23.78 22.61 22.76
C PHE A 530 25.15 21.94 22.63
N THR A 531 26.12 22.37 23.44
CA THR A 531 27.47 21.78 23.49
C THR A 531 27.72 20.93 24.73
N GLY A 532 26.78 20.92 25.69
CA GLY A 532 26.93 20.19 26.95
C GLY A 532 25.61 20.04 27.69
N TYR A 533 24.56 19.56 26.97
CA TYR A 533 23.25 19.31 27.56
C TYR A 533 23.28 18.05 28.42
N SER A 534 23.06 18.16 29.73
CA SER A 534 23.06 17.00 30.63
C SER A 534 21.82 16.11 30.39
N MET A 535 22.06 14.85 30.08
CA MET A 535 21.02 13.81 29.84
C MET A 535 21.29 12.60 30.71
N ALA A 536 20.21 12.04 31.28
CA ALA A 536 20.29 10.77 31.98
C ALA A 536 20.25 9.60 31.01
N PHE A 537 21.18 8.68 31.13
CA PHE A 537 21.29 7.44 30.36
C PHE A 537 20.65 6.25 31.12
N PRO A 538 20.33 5.13 30.48
CA PRO A 538 19.85 3.94 31.14
C PRO A 538 20.82 3.38 32.20
N SER A 539 22.12 3.50 31.98
CA SER A 539 23.19 3.07 32.89
C SER A 539 24.46 3.89 32.69
N SER A 540 25.37 3.82 33.66
CA SER A 540 26.73 4.38 33.54
C SER A 540 27.58 3.56 32.54
N GLY A 541 28.65 4.15 32.03
CA GLY A 541 29.59 3.49 31.12
C GLY A 541 29.69 4.14 29.75
N THR A 542 30.31 3.44 28.82
CA THR A 542 30.49 3.92 27.44
C THR A 542 29.26 3.62 26.59
N TRP A 543 28.81 4.64 25.85
CA TRP A 543 27.68 4.59 24.95
C TRP A 543 28.11 4.98 23.54
N TYR A 544 27.76 4.19 22.55
CA TYR A 544 28.07 4.41 21.15
C TYR A 544 26.91 5.13 20.46
N CYS A 545 27.22 6.13 19.67
CA CYS A 545 26.24 6.80 18.82
C CYS A 545 25.87 5.89 17.64
N LEU A 546 24.61 5.48 17.56
CA LEU A 546 24.09 4.68 16.46
C LEU A 546 23.52 5.54 15.34
N TYR A 547 23.06 6.75 15.66
CA TYR A 547 22.45 7.69 14.72
C TYR A 547 22.61 9.13 15.21
N ASN A 548 22.88 10.05 14.31
CA ASN A 548 22.90 11.47 14.58
C ASN A 548 22.41 12.22 13.33
N SER A 549 21.18 12.76 13.39
CA SER A 549 20.56 13.43 12.25
C SER A 549 21.19 14.79 11.88
N ASP A 550 22.20 15.26 12.61
CA ASP A 550 22.90 16.52 12.33
C ASP A 550 24.24 16.34 11.58
N LEU A 551 24.54 15.11 11.13
CA LEU A 551 25.79 14.84 10.43
C LEU A 551 25.84 15.51 9.04
N GLN A 552 27.00 16.11 8.69
CA GLN A 552 27.25 16.65 7.35
C GLN A 552 27.26 15.58 6.26
N SER A 553 27.40 14.30 6.62
CA SER A 553 27.24 13.20 5.68
C SER A 553 25.77 13.03 5.21
N TYR A 554 24.79 13.57 5.91
CA TYR A 554 23.39 13.59 5.51
C TYR A 554 22.99 14.84 4.71
N ASP A 555 23.58 15.99 5.05
CA ASP A 555 23.51 17.21 4.25
C ASP A 555 24.68 18.12 4.62
N SER A 556 25.40 18.63 3.64
CA SER A 556 26.60 19.44 3.85
C SER A 556 26.35 20.74 4.65
N ALA A 557 25.10 21.21 4.69
CA ALA A 557 24.70 22.39 5.47
C ALA A 557 24.43 22.08 6.94
N PHE A 558 24.34 20.81 7.35
CA PHE A 558 24.05 20.45 8.74
C PHE A 558 25.22 20.79 9.66
N GLY A 559 24.92 20.98 10.95
CA GLY A 559 25.85 21.49 11.93
C GLY A 559 27.01 20.56 12.30
N ASN A 560 26.84 19.25 12.02
CA ASN A 560 27.79 18.19 12.43
C ASN A 560 28.07 18.19 13.93
N ILE A 561 27.04 18.51 14.75
CA ILE A 561 27.16 18.65 16.21
C ILE A 561 26.84 17.31 16.87
N GLY A 562 27.69 16.90 17.80
CA GLY A 562 27.63 15.60 18.46
C GLY A 562 28.53 14.56 17.80
N PRO A 563 28.54 13.31 18.32
CA PRO A 563 29.42 12.28 17.81
C PRO A 563 28.99 11.80 16.43
N ALA A 564 29.97 11.39 15.62
CA ALA A 564 29.71 10.59 14.42
C ALA A 564 29.15 9.21 14.82
N ILE A 565 28.61 8.48 13.86
CA ILE A 565 28.19 7.08 14.08
C ILE A 565 29.41 6.26 14.53
N GLY A 566 29.24 5.44 15.57
CA GLY A 566 30.33 4.71 16.24
C GLY A 566 31.10 5.55 17.26
N GLY A 567 30.99 6.89 17.25
CA GLY A 567 31.59 7.75 18.26
C GLY A 567 30.96 7.53 19.65
N THR A 568 31.70 7.86 20.71
CA THR A 568 31.33 7.49 22.07
C THR A 568 31.01 8.66 22.98
N VAL A 569 30.13 8.42 23.95
CA VAL A 569 29.85 9.28 25.11
C VAL A 569 29.99 8.41 26.36
N VAL A 570 30.53 8.99 27.42
CA VAL A 570 30.68 8.26 28.70
C VAL A 570 29.70 8.84 29.72
N ALA A 571 28.74 8.00 30.15
CA ALA A 571 27.86 8.33 31.27
C ALA A 571 28.57 8.06 32.59
N ASP A 572 28.52 9.01 33.52
CA ASP A 572 29.21 8.98 34.82
C ASP A 572 28.58 7.93 35.78
N GLY A 573 29.10 7.85 36.98
CA GLY A 573 28.59 6.93 38.03
C GLY A 573 27.14 7.18 38.45
N SER A 574 26.56 8.32 38.09
CA SER A 574 25.15 8.66 38.26
C SER A 574 24.33 8.43 36.97
N ALA A 575 24.94 7.81 35.98
CA ALA A 575 24.39 7.59 34.64
C ALA A 575 24.01 8.89 33.88
N ASN A 576 24.74 9.97 34.08
CA ASN A 576 24.54 11.23 33.35
C ASN A 576 25.73 11.52 32.41
N ALA A 577 25.43 12.13 31.27
CA ALA A 577 26.47 12.62 30.38
C ALA A 577 26.09 13.96 29.74
N PRO A 578 27.08 14.85 29.46
CA PRO A 578 26.88 16.05 28.68
C PRO A 578 26.83 15.68 27.18
N LEU A 579 25.72 16.01 26.52
CA LEU A 579 25.51 15.78 25.07
C LEU A 579 25.69 17.09 24.29
N ALA A 580 26.32 16.99 23.13
CA ALA A 580 26.26 18.04 22.13
C ALA A 580 25.09 17.66 21.16
N LEU A 581 24.08 18.55 21.10
CA LEU A 581 22.86 18.31 20.30
C LEU A 581 22.73 19.44 19.26
N GLY A 582 22.66 19.09 18.00
CA GLY A 582 22.39 20.03 16.90
C GLY A 582 20.99 20.63 16.97
N ALA A 583 20.76 21.74 16.29
CA ALA A 583 19.43 22.31 16.13
C ALA A 583 18.51 21.31 15.38
N TYR A 584 17.28 21.16 15.85
CA TYR A 584 16.30 20.22 15.27
C TYR A 584 16.93 18.88 14.89
N SER A 585 17.45 18.17 15.88
CA SER A 585 18.17 16.92 15.66
C SER A 585 17.82 15.84 16.67
N MET A 586 18.13 14.61 16.31
CA MET A 586 17.99 13.43 17.14
C MET A 586 19.28 12.63 17.14
N GLN A 587 19.63 12.08 18.29
CA GLN A 587 20.73 11.14 18.45
C GLN A 587 20.23 9.87 19.14
N ILE A 588 20.76 8.72 18.74
CA ILE A 588 20.43 7.42 19.32
C ILE A 588 21.72 6.78 19.83
N TYR A 589 21.68 6.24 21.04
CA TYR A 589 22.81 5.63 21.69
C TYR A 589 22.51 4.23 22.21
N SER A 590 23.51 3.34 22.15
CA SER A 590 23.53 2.01 22.75
C SER A 590 24.87 1.70 23.38
N GLN A 591 24.93 0.81 24.38
CA GLN A 591 26.20 0.27 24.86
C GLN A 591 26.80 -0.79 23.92
N THR A 592 26.01 -1.28 22.95
CA THR A 592 26.47 -2.16 21.90
C THR A 592 26.66 -1.35 20.61
N PRO A 593 27.86 -1.29 20.03
CA PRO A 593 28.09 -0.56 18.77
C PRO A 593 27.39 -1.26 17.58
N ILE A 594 27.24 -0.52 16.48
CA ILE A 594 26.97 -1.14 15.18
C ILE A 594 28.21 -2.00 14.83
N PRO A 595 28.04 -3.27 14.41
CA PRO A 595 29.15 -4.11 14.00
C PRO A 595 29.96 -3.45 12.88
N GLU A 596 31.28 -3.48 12.97
CA GLU A 596 32.17 -2.86 11.98
C GLU A 596 31.99 -3.43 10.56
N ASP A 597 31.46 -4.67 10.46
CA ASP A 597 31.26 -5.40 9.21
C ASP A 597 30.01 -5.00 8.39
N SER A 598 29.20 -4.06 8.91
CA SER A 598 27.92 -3.70 8.29
C SER A 598 28.05 -2.62 7.20
N SER A 599 29.24 -2.07 6.95
CA SER A 599 29.45 -1.02 5.96
C SER A 599 30.19 -1.49 4.72
N ALA A 600 29.50 -1.58 3.56
CA ALA A 600 30.19 -1.48 2.28
C ALA A 600 30.46 0.01 2.01
N SER A 601 31.72 0.39 1.86
CA SER A 601 32.06 1.75 1.43
C SER A 601 32.28 1.78 -0.08
N PHE A 602 31.77 2.81 -0.74
CA PHE A 602 32.02 3.09 -2.15
C PHE A 602 32.99 4.27 -2.24
N ASP A 603 34.04 4.11 -3.04
CA ASP A 603 34.97 5.20 -3.32
C ASP A 603 35.18 5.31 -4.84
N PRO A 604 34.79 6.40 -5.50
CA PRO A 604 34.13 7.56 -4.92
C PRO A 604 32.70 7.27 -4.50
N ALA A 605 32.22 7.97 -3.46
CA ALA A 605 30.86 7.83 -2.92
C ALA A 605 29.75 8.14 -3.96
N ALA A 606 30.09 8.86 -5.02
CA ALA A 606 29.28 9.07 -6.21
C ALA A 606 30.22 9.12 -7.44
N PRO A 607 30.28 8.07 -8.26
CA PRO A 607 31.10 8.09 -9.47
C PRO A 607 30.50 9.06 -10.49
N ASP A 608 31.26 10.08 -10.87
CA ASP A 608 30.87 11.07 -11.87
C ASP A 608 31.17 10.59 -13.28
N GLY A 609 30.23 9.97 -13.92
CA GLY A 609 30.25 9.77 -15.36
C GLY A 609 31.01 8.56 -15.90
N CYS A 610 30.90 8.39 -17.19
CA CYS A 610 31.38 7.24 -17.96
C CYS A 610 32.91 7.20 -17.97
N GLY A 611 33.51 6.26 -17.26
CA GLY A 611 34.97 5.99 -17.29
C GLY A 611 35.67 6.04 -15.94
N SER A 612 35.02 6.42 -14.87
CA SER A 612 35.60 6.31 -13.53
C SER A 612 35.60 4.86 -13.04
N SER A 613 36.73 4.41 -12.49
CA SER A 613 36.79 3.15 -11.77
C SER A 613 36.26 3.35 -10.36
N VAL A 614 35.34 2.51 -9.93
CA VAL A 614 34.82 2.49 -8.55
C VAL A 614 35.54 1.36 -7.81
N THR A 615 36.14 1.68 -6.67
CA THR A 615 36.68 0.66 -5.76
C THR A 615 35.60 0.36 -4.72
N ILE A 616 35.15 -0.90 -4.67
CA ILE A 616 34.26 -1.41 -3.64
C ILE A 616 35.12 -2.17 -2.64
N THR A 617 35.22 -1.67 -1.42
CA THR A 617 35.95 -2.34 -0.35
C THR A 617 34.95 -3.01 0.59
N TYR A 618 35.05 -4.31 0.72
CA TYR A 618 34.34 -5.09 1.73
C TYR A 618 35.34 -5.61 2.76
N MET A 619 35.13 -5.29 4.03
CA MET A 619 35.94 -5.82 5.12
C MET A 619 35.18 -6.99 5.79
N PRO A 620 35.66 -8.25 5.61
CA PRO A 620 34.91 -9.43 6.03
C PRO A 620 35.07 -9.80 7.52
N GLY A 621 35.41 -8.93 8.44
CA GLY A 621 35.59 -9.22 9.86
C GLY A 621 34.99 -10.57 10.35
N ASP A 622 34.20 -10.59 11.40
CA ASP A 622 33.48 -11.79 11.88
C ASP A 622 32.05 -11.93 11.31
N GLY A 623 31.71 -11.16 10.23
CA GLY A 623 30.40 -11.11 9.62
C GLY A 623 29.98 -12.36 8.86
N PRO A 624 28.75 -12.41 8.33
CA PRO A 624 28.19 -13.59 7.66
C PRO A 624 28.97 -14.09 6.46
N LEU A 625 29.78 -13.22 5.83
CA LEU A 625 30.62 -13.57 4.68
C LEU A 625 32.08 -13.82 5.04
N ALA A 626 32.48 -13.74 6.32
CA ALA A 626 33.86 -13.93 6.76
C ALA A 626 34.47 -15.28 6.32
N ALA A 627 33.64 -16.34 6.27
CA ALA A 627 34.01 -17.69 5.85
C ALA A 627 33.63 -17.99 4.39
N ALA A 628 33.12 -17.01 3.63
CA ALA A 628 32.71 -17.25 2.25
C ALA A 628 33.92 -17.49 1.34
N ALA A 629 33.91 -18.59 0.58
CA ALA A 629 34.98 -18.90 -0.39
C ALA A 629 34.99 -17.92 -1.58
N THR A 630 33.88 -17.25 -1.84
CA THR A 630 33.73 -16.30 -2.95
C THR A 630 32.69 -15.25 -2.57
N VAL A 631 33.03 -13.99 -2.80
CA VAL A 631 32.11 -12.85 -2.58
C VAL A 631 31.90 -12.17 -3.93
N TYR A 632 30.66 -11.80 -4.21
CA TYR A 632 30.28 -11.05 -5.41
C TYR A 632 29.70 -9.71 -5.02
N ALA A 633 30.11 -8.63 -5.69
CA ALA A 633 29.41 -7.37 -5.70
C ALA A 633 28.41 -7.35 -6.86
N TYR A 634 27.18 -6.99 -6.59
CA TYR A 634 26.19 -6.74 -7.63
C TYR A 634 26.32 -5.29 -8.05
N VAL A 635 26.83 -5.05 -9.27
CA VAL A 635 27.12 -3.70 -9.79
C VAL A 635 26.30 -3.43 -11.05
N GLY A 636 25.73 -2.25 -11.13
CA GLY A 636 24.98 -1.78 -12.28
C GLY A 636 25.32 -0.33 -12.63
N ARG A 637 24.88 0.13 -13.78
CA ARG A 637 24.91 1.56 -14.16
C ARG A 637 23.69 2.24 -13.58
N ASN A 638 23.62 3.57 -13.69
CA ASN A 638 22.44 4.36 -13.35
C ASN A 638 21.16 3.59 -13.66
N ASP A 639 20.21 3.56 -12.73
CA ASP A 639 18.97 2.77 -12.80
C ASP A 639 19.13 1.23 -12.95
N TRP A 640 20.30 0.71 -12.58
CA TRP A 640 20.63 -0.72 -12.61
C TRP A 640 20.57 -1.39 -13.99
N GLN A 641 20.54 -0.61 -15.07
CA GLN A 641 20.60 -1.18 -16.42
C GLN A 641 21.94 -1.89 -16.64
N GLY A 642 21.86 -3.15 -17.05
CA GLY A 642 23.03 -3.98 -17.27
C GLY A 642 23.76 -4.40 -15.99
N ALA A 643 23.05 -4.44 -14.85
CA ALA A 643 23.60 -4.93 -13.60
C ALA A 643 24.11 -6.37 -13.72
N SER A 644 25.24 -6.65 -13.11
CA SER A 644 25.83 -7.98 -13.10
C SER A 644 26.56 -8.27 -11.80
N ASN A 645 26.65 -9.55 -11.45
CA ASN A 645 27.50 -9.99 -10.35
C ASN A 645 28.98 -9.93 -10.78
N VAL A 646 29.78 -9.15 -10.07
CA VAL A 646 31.21 -9.07 -10.23
C VAL A 646 31.88 -9.77 -9.06
N GLN A 647 32.72 -10.78 -9.36
CA GLN A 647 33.44 -11.48 -8.31
C GLN A 647 34.48 -10.53 -7.69
N MET A 648 34.43 -10.39 -6.38
CA MET A 648 35.42 -9.62 -5.63
C MET A 648 36.69 -10.45 -5.43
N THR A 649 37.84 -9.81 -5.61
CA THR A 649 39.14 -10.43 -5.36
C THR A 649 39.66 -9.91 -4.01
N ALA A 650 40.13 -10.82 -3.14
CA ALA A 650 40.79 -10.40 -1.92
C ALA A 650 42.05 -9.60 -2.25
N SER A 651 42.15 -8.36 -1.77
CA SER A 651 43.42 -7.63 -1.76
C SER A 651 44.17 -8.06 -0.52
N GLY A 652 45.35 -8.68 -0.72
CA GLY A 652 46.24 -9.09 0.36
C GLY A 652 46.79 -7.94 1.18
#